data_25b3f152927b55b7c736fd6db55d15b0
#
_entry.id   25b3f152927b55b7c736fd6db55d15b0
#
_cell.length_a   1.000
_cell.length_b   1.000
_cell.length_c   1.000
_cell.angle_alpha   90.00
_cell.angle_beta   90.00
_cell.angle_gamma   90.00
#
_symmetry.space_group_name_H-M   'P 1'
#
loop_
_entity.id
_entity.type
_entity.pdbx_description
1 polymer ?
#
loop_
_entity_poly.entity_id
_entity_poly.type
_entity_poly.pdbx_seq_one_letter_code
_entity_poly.pdbx_strand_id
1 'polypeptide(L)'
;MAEAAGGEQQLLVILDSHGIIFRSYYALRDVLPPTRTQESISAVYGYANSLLTVFKELQPTHVIAAWDASSATFRKERDERYKATRDHAPDDLVPQFARIREMLDAFRIPVVMKEGYEADDVLGTLSEQAHEQGTAVIIVTLDNDMIQLVRPGVSVYMYRPYQKDYILYDPDVVRERFGFEPERMVDYKALLGDPSDNIPGVKGIGEKGAKALIEQYGTLDEMIAHLSEVEPKRTRTALENGLDEAQLSHELATIVRDVPDVVLDMDSARLRDYDRQAVTDLFHELEFRSLLPRLPASDGDDAVAPSNEPEGDYRTITSRADLDALVTDVRAAGRFGYLVVADSAHPVRASQCLVGIAIAHDEGQAAYIPFGHAVEEQGRLLADEGEPDDAADSAGGQLRRDEVFEALRPLFTEPGLQRYAHDSKYGMLALGMADASMWPATDDFDTQVAAYLLGDANMSLQRLAFTRLRVDTVDPKTFLGTASKAIPFSKAAVADVARYACIHADMVRRLVEPLREELDEASLLGVFTDVDMPHVPVLARMEQWGVGLDREVLDGLDRDLTSRIAAAEQAVYDAVGHEVKIGSPQELSHVLFEEIGLPRTRKTKTGYTTDADALEPLRNAHPVVEAILNWRELTKIKSTYVDTLPGQINPQTGRVHTVFSQVTAATGRLSSNDPNLQNIPVRSEVGQLVRRAFVASDCGEDPVLLSIDYSQIELRVLAHISEDEELRKAFRARKDIHRATAANVFKKDEADVTAEDRRRAKVFNFGVLYGLTAFGMSTREGIPRDEAEAFIQAYFEAYPSVQEWRERTVEESRERGYAETLLGRRRYMPDLKSRNRVVRQAAERIAINMPIQGTASDIIKLAMNRIDEELLERRRSGALARMILQVHDELIFETPRAELDDVREVAKRLMPSIELAVPLDLDEKVGRSWGEME
;
A
#
# COMPACT_ATOMS: atom_id res chain seq x y z
N MET A 1 -17.06 21.07 -36.58
CA MET A 1 -17.91 22.24 -36.93
C MET A 1 -17.33 23.50 -36.30
N ALA A 2 -16.30 24.03 -36.86
CA ALA A 2 -15.70 25.27 -36.40
C ALA A 2 -15.14 26.01 -37.62
N GLU A 3 -16.09 26.63 -38.40
CA GLU A 3 -15.71 27.60 -39.41
C GLU A 3 -17.00 28.33 -39.85
N ALA A 4 -17.41 29.31 -39.05
CA ALA A 4 -18.17 30.49 -39.50
C ALA A 4 -18.65 31.30 -38.29
N ALA A 5 -17.91 32.28 -37.92
CA ALA A 5 -18.24 33.54 -37.26
C ALA A 5 -17.15 33.91 -36.26
N GLY A 6 -16.46 35.01 -36.48
CA GLY A 6 -15.35 35.50 -35.64
C GLY A 6 -15.84 36.12 -34.31
N GLY A 7 -16.34 35.28 -33.43
CA GLY A 7 -16.54 35.49 -32.02
C GLY A 7 -16.26 34.18 -31.32
N GLU A 8 -15.47 34.15 -30.25
CA GLU A 8 -15.27 32.94 -29.42
C GLU A 8 -16.65 32.45 -28.99
N GLN A 9 -17.05 31.25 -29.43
CA GLN A 9 -18.34 30.65 -29.06
C GLN A 9 -18.27 30.32 -27.57
N GLN A 10 -19.06 30.95 -26.73
CA GLN A 10 -19.10 30.72 -25.29
C GLN A 10 -19.60 29.31 -25.02
N LEU A 11 -18.83 28.56 -24.24
CA LEU A 11 -19.18 27.23 -23.75
C LEU A 11 -19.19 27.24 -22.21
N LEU A 12 -20.39 27.03 -21.65
CA LEU A 12 -20.57 26.84 -20.21
C LEU A 12 -20.53 25.35 -19.85
N VAL A 13 -19.64 24.97 -18.93
CA VAL A 13 -19.66 23.66 -18.32
C VAL A 13 -20.23 23.78 -16.91
N ILE A 14 -21.19 22.93 -16.56
CA ILE A 14 -21.79 22.88 -15.23
C ILE A 14 -21.48 21.49 -14.64
N LEU A 15 -20.83 21.47 -13.46
CA LEU A 15 -20.39 20.25 -12.80
C LEU A 15 -21.41 19.77 -11.77
N ASP A 16 -21.85 18.52 -11.85
CA ASP A 16 -22.53 17.81 -10.77
C ASP A 16 -21.47 17.36 -9.74
N SER A 17 -21.25 18.20 -8.73
CA SER A 17 -20.13 17.99 -7.81
C SER A 17 -20.29 16.76 -6.94
N HIS A 18 -21.49 16.50 -6.40
CA HIS A 18 -21.69 15.36 -5.51
C HIS A 18 -21.49 14.01 -6.21
N GLY A 19 -22.00 13.88 -7.42
CA GLY A 19 -21.79 12.69 -8.24
C GLY A 19 -20.30 12.42 -8.48
N ILE A 20 -19.52 13.45 -8.83
CA ILE A 20 -18.07 13.36 -9.06
C ILE A 20 -17.33 13.02 -7.75
N ILE A 21 -17.69 13.63 -6.62
CA ILE A 21 -17.08 13.43 -5.30
C ILE A 21 -17.23 11.97 -4.83
N PHE A 22 -18.46 11.49 -4.74
CA PHE A 22 -18.73 10.13 -4.27
C PHE A 22 -18.06 9.07 -5.14
N ARG A 23 -18.15 9.22 -6.45
CA ARG A 23 -17.46 8.31 -7.37
C ARG A 23 -15.95 8.30 -7.14
N SER A 24 -15.34 9.48 -7.06
CA SER A 24 -13.90 9.64 -6.87
C SER A 24 -13.45 8.97 -5.57
N TYR A 25 -14.20 9.19 -4.50
CA TYR A 25 -13.95 8.56 -3.20
C TYR A 25 -13.96 7.04 -3.30
N TYR A 26 -15.05 6.43 -3.77
CA TYR A 26 -15.17 4.97 -3.82
C TYR A 26 -14.22 4.30 -4.83
N ALA A 27 -13.77 5.02 -5.85
CA ALA A 27 -12.79 4.50 -6.80
C ALA A 27 -11.35 4.52 -6.27
N LEU A 28 -11.01 5.47 -5.39
CA LEU A 28 -9.63 5.78 -5.04
C LEU A 28 -9.28 5.58 -3.56
N ARG A 29 -10.25 5.44 -2.65
CA ARG A 29 -10.01 5.34 -1.21
C ARG A 29 -9.09 4.19 -0.78
N ASP A 30 -9.13 3.07 -1.51
CA ASP A 30 -8.31 1.88 -1.24
C ASP A 30 -7.00 1.86 -2.06
N VAL A 31 -6.79 2.89 -2.91
CA VAL A 31 -5.65 2.98 -3.85
C VAL A 31 -4.71 4.13 -3.50
N LEU A 32 -5.27 5.28 -3.13
CA LEU A 32 -4.48 6.45 -2.76
C LEU A 32 -4.21 6.47 -1.26
N PRO A 33 -2.93 6.51 -0.84
CA PRO A 33 -2.58 6.70 0.55
C PRO A 33 -2.96 8.12 1.01
N PRO A 34 -3.17 8.33 2.32
CA PRO A 34 -3.33 9.67 2.87
C PRO A 34 -2.07 10.51 2.64
N THR A 35 -2.21 11.83 2.81
CA THR A 35 -1.06 12.75 2.82
C THR A 35 -0.13 12.47 4.00
N ARG A 36 1.04 13.10 4.02
CA ARG A 36 1.97 13.08 5.16
C ARG A 36 1.30 13.48 6.49
N THR A 37 0.36 14.43 6.43
CA THR A 37 -0.44 14.86 7.59
C THR A 37 -1.60 13.92 7.93
N GLN A 38 -1.64 12.72 7.33
CA GLN A 38 -2.69 11.71 7.51
C GLN A 38 -4.08 12.17 7.03
N GLU A 39 -4.13 13.14 6.11
CA GLU A 39 -5.38 13.60 5.50
C GLU A 39 -5.80 12.66 4.35
N SER A 40 -7.03 12.19 4.36
CA SER A 40 -7.62 11.42 3.25
C SER A 40 -7.92 12.34 2.07
N ILE A 41 -7.43 11.98 0.87
CA ILE A 41 -7.45 12.85 -0.32
C ILE A 41 -8.11 12.21 -1.55
N SER A 42 -8.68 11.03 -1.41
CA SER A 42 -9.19 10.24 -2.54
C SER A 42 -10.25 10.97 -3.37
N ALA A 43 -11.21 11.61 -2.70
CA ALA A 43 -12.25 12.38 -3.38
C ALA A 43 -11.69 13.67 -4.00
N VAL A 44 -10.81 14.38 -3.27
CA VAL A 44 -10.21 15.64 -3.73
C VAL A 44 -9.35 15.40 -4.96
N TYR A 45 -8.49 14.37 -4.93
CA TYR A 45 -7.66 13.99 -6.08
C TYR A 45 -8.51 13.60 -7.29
N GLY A 46 -9.53 12.76 -7.08
CA GLY A 46 -10.39 12.31 -8.18
C GLY A 46 -11.21 13.44 -8.78
N TYR A 47 -11.68 14.37 -7.95
CA TYR A 47 -12.38 15.58 -8.41
C TYR A 47 -11.44 16.49 -9.22
N ALA A 48 -10.24 16.79 -8.69
CA ALA A 48 -9.21 17.56 -9.40
C ALA A 48 -8.84 16.93 -10.74
N ASN A 49 -8.63 15.60 -10.76
CA ASN A 49 -8.35 14.88 -11.99
C ASN A 49 -9.49 14.96 -13.02
N SER A 50 -10.74 14.88 -12.57
CA SER A 50 -11.93 15.02 -13.42
C SER A 50 -12.04 16.45 -13.96
N LEU A 51 -11.84 17.45 -13.12
CA LEU A 51 -11.86 18.87 -13.49
C LEU A 51 -10.82 19.20 -14.57
N LEU A 52 -9.56 18.76 -14.35
CA LEU A 52 -8.48 18.96 -15.33
C LEU A 52 -8.72 18.20 -16.65
N THR A 53 -9.40 17.05 -16.59
CA THR A 53 -9.82 16.33 -17.80
C THR A 53 -10.88 17.10 -18.57
N VAL A 54 -11.86 17.66 -17.88
CA VAL A 54 -12.91 18.52 -18.46
C VAL A 54 -12.27 19.75 -19.14
N PHE A 55 -11.32 20.42 -18.47
CA PHE A 55 -10.61 21.55 -19.07
C PHE A 55 -9.89 21.18 -20.37
N LYS A 56 -9.20 20.03 -20.35
CA LYS A 56 -8.43 19.56 -21.50
C LYS A 56 -9.32 19.15 -22.69
N GLU A 57 -10.39 18.39 -22.42
CA GLU A 57 -11.19 17.77 -23.47
C GLU A 57 -12.30 18.69 -24.01
N LEU A 58 -12.92 19.46 -23.12
CA LEU A 58 -14.05 20.34 -23.50
C LEU A 58 -13.64 21.78 -23.77
N GLN A 59 -12.48 22.22 -23.26
CA GLN A 59 -11.97 23.59 -23.41
C GLN A 59 -13.03 24.65 -23.07
N PRO A 60 -13.67 24.63 -21.90
CA PRO A 60 -14.75 25.52 -21.52
C PRO A 60 -14.25 26.95 -21.39
N THR A 61 -15.12 27.91 -21.77
CA THR A 61 -14.89 29.34 -21.48
C THR A 61 -15.42 29.74 -20.11
N HIS A 62 -16.43 29.00 -19.60
CA HIS A 62 -17.10 29.26 -18.33
C HIS A 62 -17.36 27.94 -17.60
N VAL A 63 -17.20 27.93 -16.27
CA VAL A 63 -17.41 26.74 -15.42
C VAL A 63 -18.19 27.14 -14.17
N ILE A 64 -19.17 26.33 -13.79
CA ILE A 64 -19.94 26.45 -12.54
C ILE A 64 -19.99 25.06 -11.88
N ALA A 65 -19.90 25.00 -10.55
CA ALA A 65 -20.11 23.79 -9.79
C ALA A 65 -21.48 23.86 -9.07
N ALA A 66 -22.38 22.94 -9.40
CA ALA A 66 -23.63 22.75 -8.66
C ALA A 66 -23.38 21.88 -7.43
N TRP A 67 -24.04 22.23 -6.32
CA TRP A 67 -23.80 21.60 -5.02
C TRP A 67 -25.11 21.38 -4.25
N ASP A 68 -25.24 20.25 -3.54
CA ASP A 68 -26.37 20.02 -2.64
C ASP A 68 -26.23 20.87 -1.36
N ALA A 69 -27.22 21.65 -1.03
CA ALA A 69 -27.18 22.51 0.16
C ALA A 69 -27.45 21.71 1.45
N SER A 70 -28.43 20.80 1.41
CA SER A 70 -28.82 19.96 2.54
C SER A 70 -29.53 18.69 2.07
N SER A 71 -29.75 17.74 3.01
CA SER A 71 -30.56 16.54 2.74
C SER A 71 -32.09 16.78 2.84
N ALA A 72 -32.51 17.96 3.27
CA ALA A 72 -33.91 18.34 3.38
C ALA A 72 -34.36 19.00 2.06
N THR A 73 -34.96 18.22 1.17
CA THR A 73 -35.44 18.68 -0.14
C THR A 73 -36.96 18.50 -0.25
N PHE A 74 -37.61 19.27 -1.15
CA PHE A 74 -39.04 19.14 -1.38
C PHE A 74 -39.44 17.70 -1.80
N ARG A 75 -38.55 16.95 -2.49
CA ARG A 75 -38.81 15.55 -2.86
C ARG A 75 -38.92 14.64 -1.63
N LYS A 76 -38.07 14.88 -0.63
CA LYS A 76 -38.10 14.13 0.63
C LYS A 76 -39.29 14.51 1.50
N GLU A 77 -39.75 15.77 1.44
CA GLU A 77 -41.01 16.19 2.05
C GLU A 77 -42.22 15.55 1.36
N ARG A 78 -42.12 15.34 0.05
CA ARG A 78 -43.16 14.72 -0.76
C ARG A 78 -43.31 13.21 -0.53
N ASP A 79 -42.15 12.53 -0.39
CA ASP A 79 -42.08 11.10 -0.05
C ASP A 79 -40.87 10.83 0.84
N GLU A 80 -41.11 10.46 2.11
CA GLU A 80 -40.04 10.15 3.08
C GLU A 80 -39.16 8.95 2.64
N ARG A 81 -39.63 8.11 1.73
CA ARG A 81 -38.90 6.97 1.17
C ARG A 81 -37.84 7.38 0.16
N TYR A 82 -37.96 8.58 -0.44
CA TYR A 82 -37.04 9.07 -1.45
C TYR A 82 -35.60 9.14 -0.88
N LYS A 83 -34.66 8.48 -1.53
CA LYS A 83 -33.24 8.36 -1.11
C LYS A 83 -33.02 7.84 0.33
N ALA A 84 -34.04 7.19 0.95
CA ALA A 84 -33.95 6.69 2.33
C ALA A 84 -32.98 5.51 2.49
N THR A 85 -32.61 4.85 1.41
CA THR A 85 -31.66 3.73 1.39
C THR A 85 -30.21 4.17 1.23
N ARG A 86 -29.93 5.46 1.00
CA ARG A 86 -28.57 5.98 0.87
C ARG A 86 -27.89 6.05 2.23
N ASP A 87 -26.70 5.47 2.33
CA ASP A 87 -25.85 5.55 3.51
C ASP A 87 -25.36 6.99 3.73
N HIS A 88 -25.08 7.33 4.98
CA HIS A 88 -24.41 8.58 5.31
C HIS A 88 -23.01 8.62 4.68
N ALA A 89 -22.56 9.84 4.35
CA ALA A 89 -21.19 10.02 3.86
C ALA A 89 -20.18 9.45 4.88
N PRO A 90 -19.18 8.69 4.43
CA PRO A 90 -18.11 8.20 5.31
C PRO A 90 -17.40 9.35 6.04
N ASP A 91 -16.94 9.07 7.28
CA ASP A 91 -16.33 10.10 8.12
C ASP A 91 -15.08 10.74 7.52
N ASP A 92 -14.29 9.97 6.79
CA ASP A 92 -13.09 10.41 6.09
C ASP A 92 -13.38 11.12 4.76
N LEU A 93 -14.61 11.04 4.25
CA LEU A 93 -15.07 11.82 3.11
C LEU A 93 -15.51 13.23 3.52
N VAL A 94 -16.08 13.40 4.73
CA VAL A 94 -16.65 14.68 5.17
C VAL A 94 -15.64 15.83 5.11
N PRO A 95 -14.41 15.71 5.60
CA PRO A 95 -13.40 16.77 5.47
C PRO A 95 -13.05 17.11 4.02
N GLN A 96 -13.13 16.13 3.12
CA GLN A 96 -12.74 16.31 1.73
C GLN A 96 -13.70 17.23 0.95
N PHE A 97 -14.95 17.37 1.39
CA PHE A 97 -15.86 18.37 0.83
C PHE A 97 -15.33 19.81 0.99
N ALA A 98 -14.79 20.11 2.17
CA ALA A 98 -14.20 21.44 2.42
C ALA A 98 -12.98 21.70 1.54
N ARG A 99 -12.11 20.68 1.37
CA ARG A 99 -10.93 20.77 0.50
C ARG A 99 -11.28 20.94 -0.98
N ILE A 100 -12.37 20.28 -1.45
CA ILE A 100 -12.85 20.47 -2.83
C ILE A 100 -13.39 21.89 -3.01
N ARG A 101 -14.07 22.46 -2.02
CA ARG A 101 -14.52 23.85 -2.05
C ARG A 101 -13.34 24.83 -2.10
N GLU A 102 -12.34 24.62 -1.26
CA GLU A 102 -11.09 25.39 -1.28
C GLU A 102 -10.41 25.35 -2.66
N MET A 103 -10.37 24.17 -3.28
CA MET A 103 -9.84 24.02 -4.64
C MET A 103 -10.67 24.77 -5.68
N LEU A 104 -12.01 24.68 -5.61
CA LEU A 104 -12.91 25.42 -6.52
C LEU A 104 -12.74 26.94 -6.33
N ASP A 105 -12.59 27.40 -5.10
CA ASP A 105 -12.32 28.81 -4.78
C ASP A 105 -10.97 29.27 -5.37
N ALA A 106 -9.92 28.45 -5.27
CA ALA A 106 -8.61 28.73 -5.87
C ALA A 106 -8.67 28.78 -7.41
N PHE A 107 -9.50 27.93 -8.03
CA PHE A 107 -9.80 28.01 -9.47
C PHE A 107 -10.77 29.13 -9.84
N ARG A 108 -11.30 29.87 -8.84
CA ARG A 108 -12.35 30.89 -9.01
C ARG A 108 -13.59 30.34 -9.70
N ILE A 109 -13.93 29.07 -9.46
CA ILE A 109 -15.14 28.44 -9.96
C ILE A 109 -16.28 28.68 -8.98
N PRO A 110 -17.36 29.39 -9.36
CA PRO A 110 -18.46 29.64 -8.46
C PRO A 110 -19.20 28.35 -8.12
N VAL A 111 -19.55 28.21 -6.86
CA VAL A 111 -20.36 27.10 -6.34
C VAL A 111 -21.78 27.59 -6.11
N VAL A 112 -22.75 27.01 -6.82
CA VAL A 112 -24.16 27.36 -6.71
C VAL A 112 -24.94 26.26 -6.03
N MET A 113 -25.74 26.62 -5.02
CA MET A 113 -26.59 25.71 -4.25
C MET A 113 -27.84 26.45 -3.77
N LYS A 114 -28.92 25.73 -3.49
CA LYS A 114 -30.16 26.29 -2.95
C LYS A 114 -30.78 25.37 -1.91
N GLU A 115 -31.08 25.90 -0.73
CA GLU A 115 -31.83 25.17 0.32
C GLU A 115 -33.19 24.70 -0.18
N GLY A 116 -33.56 23.46 0.12
CA GLY A 116 -34.79 22.82 -0.28
C GLY A 116 -34.80 22.21 -1.69
N TYR A 117 -33.73 22.39 -2.46
CA TYR A 117 -33.55 21.85 -3.80
C TYR A 117 -32.27 21.01 -3.86
N GLU A 118 -32.22 20.11 -4.82
CA GLU A 118 -31.03 19.30 -5.11
C GLU A 118 -30.11 19.98 -6.13
N ALA A 119 -28.85 19.55 -6.20
CA ALA A 119 -27.90 20.01 -7.22
C ALA A 119 -28.46 19.82 -8.63
N ASP A 120 -29.25 18.78 -8.86
CA ASP A 120 -29.92 18.46 -10.12
C ASP A 120 -30.86 19.58 -10.58
N ASP A 121 -31.62 20.19 -9.66
CA ASP A 121 -32.52 21.30 -9.94
C ASP A 121 -31.75 22.58 -10.23
N VAL A 122 -30.61 22.78 -9.55
CA VAL A 122 -29.70 23.91 -9.83
C VAL A 122 -29.08 23.75 -11.23
N LEU A 123 -28.64 22.52 -11.59
CA LEU A 123 -28.15 22.20 -12.95
C LEU A 123 -29.21 22.47 -14.02
N GLY A 124 -30.44 22.02 -13.77
CA GLY A 124 -31.59 22.27 -14.66
C GLY A 124 -31.85 23.76 -14.89
N THR A 125 -31.89 24.52 -13.80
CA THR A 125 -32.17 25.98 -13.85
C THR A 125 -31.05 26.75 -14.54
N LEU A 126 -29.79 26.51 -14.21
CA LEU A 126 -28.64 27.17 -14.83
C LEU A 126 -28.53 26.83 -16.33
N SER A 127 -28.78 25.56 -16.70
CA SER A 127 -28.77 25.14 -18.10
C SER A 127 -29.90 25.77 -18.93
N GLU A 128 -31.07 25.99 -18.32
CA GLU A 128 -32.20 26.67 -18.94
C GLU A 128 -31.85 28.14 -19.22
N GLN A 129 -31.39 28.86 -18.20
CA GLN A 129 -31.01 30.26 -18.31
C GLN A 129 -29.87 30.49 -19.33
N ALA A 130 -28.87 29.60 -19.37
CA ALA A 130 -27.79 29.68 -20.36
C ALA A 130 -28.29 29.42 -21.77
N HIS A 131 -29.19 28.46 -21.96
CA HIS A 131 -29.80 28.16 -23.24
C HIS A 131 -30.63 29.32 -23.77
N GLU A 132 -31.45 29.97 -22.93
CA GLU A 132 -32.22 31.17 -23.27
C GLU A 132 -31.31 32.34 -23.70
N GLN A 133 -30.10 32.43 -23.16
CA GLN A 133 -29.06 33.40 -23.55
C GLN A 133 -28.31 32.99 -24.80
N GLY A 134 -28.61 31.80 -25.40
CA GLY A 134 -27.94 31.29 -26.58
C GLY A 134 -26.53 30.74 -26.33
N THR A 135 -26.18 30.48 -25.09
CA THR A 135 -24.90 29.89 -24.70
C THR A 135 -24.96 28.36 -24.81
N ALA A 136 -23.93 27.75 -25.40
CA ALA A 136 -23.78 26.30 -25.41
C ALA A 136 -23.47 25.78 -24.01
N VAL A 137 -24.15 24.69 -23.60
CA VAL A 137 -24.02 24.12 -22.26
C VAL A 137 -23.60 22.63 -22.33
N ILE A 138 -22.65 22.23 -21.49
CA ILE A 138 -22.35 20.84 -21.23
C ILE A 138 -22.47 20.57 -19.71
N ILE A 139 -23.36 19.68 -19.34
CA ILE A 139 -23.50 19.20 -17.96
C ILE A 139 -22.60 18.00 -17.77
N VAL A 140 -21.68 18.05 -16.81
CA VAL A 140 -20.78 16.95 -16.45
C VAL A 140 -21.34 16.23 -15.23
N THR A 141 -21.80 15.00 -15.41
CA THR A 141 -22.46 14.21 -14.37
C THR A 141 -22.22 12.71 -14.54
N LEU A 142 -22.68 11.94 -13.58
CA LEU A 142 -22.77 10.47 -13.59
C LEU A 142 -24.23 9.98 -13.59
N ASP A 143 -25.17 10.90 -13.44
CA ASP A 143 -26.57 10.61 -13.30
C ASP A 143 -27.30 10.64 -14.65
N ASN A 144 -28.00 9.55 -14.98
CA ASN A 144 -28.81 9.46 -16.17
C ASN A 144 -30.05 10.38 -16.12
N ASP A 145 -30.43 10.92 -14.97
CA ASP A 145 -31.55 11.83 -14.83
C ASP A 145 -31.32 13.13 -15.58
N MET A 146 -30.04 13.54 -15.67
CA MET A 146 -29.64 14.71 -16.43
C MET A 146 -29.93 14.58 -17.95
N ILE A 147 -30.17 13.39 -18.48
CA ILE A 147 -30.48 13.17 -19.90
C ILE A 147 -31.80 13.88 -20.28
N GLN A 148 -32.74 14.07 -19.33
CA GLN A 148 -33.97 14.84 -19.58
C GLN A 148 -33.72 16.32 -19.93
N LEU A 149 -32.52 16.84 -19.66
CA LEU A 149 -32.11 18.22 -19.95
C LEU A 149 -31.50 18.37 -21.36
N VAL A 150 -31.17 17.24 -22.02
CA VAL A 150 -30.51 17.22 -23.33
C VAL A 150 -31.45 17.82 -24.41
N ARG A 151 -30.93 18.78 -25.14
CA ARG A 151 -31.63 19.45 -26.25
C ARG A 151 -30.62 20.16 -27.15
N PRO A 152 -31.02 20.70 -28.32
CA PRO A 152 -30.10 21.51 -29.14
C PRO A 152 -29.45 22.63 -28.33
N GLY A 153 -28.12 22.61 -28.21
CA GLY A 153 -27.32 23.55 -27.42
C GLY A 153 -27.08 23.16 -25.95
N VAL A 154 -27.72 22.08 -25.44
CA VAL A 154 -27.45 21.52 -24.09
C VAL A 154 -27.14 20.04 -24.23
N SER A 155 -25.94 19.62 -23.82
CA SER A 155 -25.48 18.26 -23.88
C SER A 155 -25.06 17.77 -22.48
N VAL A 156 -25.02 16.45 -22.29
CA VAL A 156 -24.57 15.82 -21.06
C VAL A 156 -23.29 15.01 -21.32
N TYR A 157 -22.23 15.30 -20.61
CA TYR A 157 -20.94 14.63 -20.67
C TYR A 157 -20.82 13.68 -19.49
N MET A 158 -20.86 12.38 -19.79
CA MET A 158 -20.98 11.33 -18.77
C MET A 158 -19.86 10.31 -18.87
N TYR A 159 -19.26 9.97 -17.72
CA TYR A 159 -18.28 8.90 -17.64
C TYR A 159 -18.95 7.52 -17.66
N ARG A 160 -18.39 6.59 -18.43
CA ARG A 160 -18.81 5.18 -18.50
C ARG A 160 -17.82 4.25 -17.77
N PRO A 161 -18.14 3.76 -16.57
CA PRO A 161 -17.18 3.00 -15.74
C PRO A 161 -16.66 1.72 -16.39
N TYR A 162 -17.49 1.02 -17.16
CA TYR A 162 -17.14 -0.25 -17.80
C TYR A 162 -16.20 -0.07 -19.01
N GLN A 163 -16.39 1.00 -19.78
CA GLN A 163 -15.56 1.35 -20.94
C GLN A 163 -14.33 2.18 -20.54
N LYS A 164 -14.35 2.75 -19.33
CA LYS A 164 -13.33 3.68 -18.81
C LYS A 164 -13.12 4.92 -19.71
N ASP A 165 -14.20 5.41 -20.31
CA ASP A 165 -14.22 6.58 -21.19
C ASP A 165 -15.40 7.51 -20.87
N TYR A 166 -15.49 8.62 -21.60
CA TYR A 166 -16.61 9.54 -21.51
C TYR A 166 -17.45 9.49 -22.78
N ILE A 167 -18.75 9.77 -22.66
CA ILE A 167 -19.69 9.92 -23.77
C ILE A 167 -20.37 11.28 -23.67
N LEU A 168 -20.49 11.97 -24.81
CA LEU A 168 -21.28 13.18 -24.92
C LEU A 168 -22.67 12.79 -25.43
N TYR A 169 -23.72 13.01 -24.62
CA TYR A 169 -25.10 12.85 -25.01
C TYR A 169 -25.64 14.14 -25.61
N ASP A 170 -25.89 14.12 -26.88
CA ASP A 170 -26.75 15.04 -27.60
C ASP A 170 -28.11 14.38 -27.95
N PRO A 171 -29.06 15.09 -28.53
CA PRO A 171 -30.37 14.48 -28.86
C PRO A 171 -30.28 13.26 -29.77
N ASP A 172 -29.31 13.19 -30.67
CA ASP A 172 -29.15 12.06 -31.60
C ASP A 172 -28.65 10.83 -30.88
N VAL A 173 -27.62 10.97 -30.01
CA VAL A 173 -27.06 9.89 -29.19
C VAL A 173 -28.10 9.36 -28.18
N VAL A 174 -28.95 10.24 -27.63
CA VAL A 174 -30.04 9.82 -26.74
C VAL A 174 -31.04 8.96 -27.49
N ARG A 175 -31.49 9.40 -28.68
CA ARG A 175 -32.40 8.63 -29.53
C ARG A 175 -31.82 7.26 -29.92
N GLU A 176 -30.55 7.24 -30.30
CA GLU A 176 -29.89 5.99 -30.67
C GLU A 176 -29.85 5.00 -29.51
N ARG A 177 -29.50 5.49 -28.31
CA ARG A 177 -29.33 4.65 -27.14
C ARG A 177 -30.61 4.20 -26.45
N PHE A 178 -31.56 5.15 -26.29
CA PHE A 178 -32.79 4.91 -25.51
C PHE A 178 -34.00 4.59 -26.36
N GLY A 179 -34.02 5.03 -27.63
CA GLY A 179 -35.11 4.82 -28.57
C GLY A 179 -36.24 5.88 -28.49
N PHE A 180 -36.00 7.00 -27.75
CA PHE A 180 -36.96 8.07 -27.56
C PHE A 180 -36.26 9.41 -27.39
N GLU A 181 -37.02 10.52 -27.48
CA GLU A 181 -36.51 11.87 -27.29
C GLU A 181 -36.11 12.13 -25.82
N PRO A 182 -35.08 12.98 -25.57
CA PRO A 182 -34.58 13.25 -24.21
C PRO A 182 -35.65 13.64 -23.19
N GLU A 183 -36.65 14.44 -23.59
CA GLU A 183 -37.72 14.88 -22.72
C GLU A 183 -38.57 13.71 -22.18
N ARG A 184 -38.52 12.53 -22.81
CA ARG A 184 -39.26 11.34 -22.40
C ARG A 184 -38.54 10.55 -21.30
N MET A 185 -37.39 10.97 -20.88
CA MET A 185 -36.66 10.30 -19.82
C MET A 185 -37.45 10.32 -18.50
N VAL A 186 -38.13 11.39 -18.20
CA VAL A 186 -39.01 11.48 -17.01
C VAL A 186 -40.14 10.47 -17.08
N ASP A 187 -40.87 10.40 -18.24
CA ASP A 187 -41.95 9.42 -18.45
C ASP A 187 -41.41 7.99 -18.36
N TYR A 188 -40.21 7.73 -18.88
CA TYR A 188 -39.55 6.44 -18.80
C TYR A 188 -39.26 6.02 -17.34
N LYS A 189 -38.71 6.94 -16.53
CA LYS A 189 -38.46 6.70 -15.10
C LYS A 189 -39.75 6.60 -14.30
N ALA A 190 -40.80 7.35 -14.65
CA ALA A 190 -42.10 7.22 -14.01
C ALA A 190 -42.69 5.81 -14.14
N LEU A 191 -42.45 5.15 -15.26
CA LEU A 191 -42.91 3.76 -15.51
C LEU A 191 -41.96 2.71 -14.89
N LEU A 192 -40.68 2.85 -15.10
CA LEU A 192 -39.67 1.86 -14.71
C LEU A 192 -39.32 1.94 -13.20
N GLY A 193 -39.35 3.14 -12.63
CA GLY A 193 -38.80 3.45 -11.33
C GLY A 193 -37.29 3.62 -11.35
N ASP A 194 -36.73 4.02 -10.22
CA ASP A 194 -35.29 4.08 -9.98
C ASP A 194 -34.92 3.51 -8.60
N PRO A 195 -34.32 2.32 -8.53
CA PRO A 195 -33.92 1.73 -7.26
C PRO A 195 -32.83 2.52 -6.53
N SER A 196 -32.00 3.31 -7.23
CA SER A 196 -30.93 4.10 -6.62
C SER A 196 -31.47 5.25 -5.76
N ASP A 197 -32.59 5.84 -6.20
CA ASP A 197 -33.27 6.93 -5.52
C ASP A 197 -34.54 6.50 -4.78
N ASN A 198 -34.80 5.18 -4.83
CA ASN A 198 -36.01 4.58 -4.24
C ASN A 198 -37.31 5.15 -4.85
N ILE A 199 -37.27 5.44 -6.14
CA ILE A 199 -38.46 5.84 -6.93
C ILE A 199 -39.22 4.55 -7.32
N PRO A 200 -40.49 4.42 -6.97
CA PRO A 200 -41.17 3.11 -7.03
C PRO A 200 -41.45 2.58 -8.44
N GLY A 201 -41.76 3.47 -9.41
CA GLY A 201 -42.23 3.07 -10.73
C GLY A 201 -43.51 2.25 -10.69
N VAL A 202 -43.90 1.64 -11.81
CA VAL A 202 -45.10 0.81 -11.95
C VAL A 202 -44.74 -0.67 -11.84
N LYS A 203 -45.20 -1.33 -10.78
CA LYS A 203 -44.91 -2.75 -10.54
C LYS A 203 -45.41 -3.63 -11.68
N GLY A 204 -44.49 -4.32 -12.36
CA GLY A 204 -44.79 -5.21 -13.49
C GLY A 204 -44.51 -4.60 -14.87
N ILE A 205 -44.12 -3.34 -14.94
CA ILE A 205 -43.58 -2.70 -16.13
C ILE A 205 -42.05 -2.66 -16.00
N GLY A 206 -41.36 -3.37 -16.88
CA GLY A 206 -39.91 -3.34 -16.98
C GLY A 206 -39.46 -2.53 -18.20
N GLU A 207 -38.13 -2.44 -18.40
CA GLU A 207 -37.48 -1.61 -19.43
C GLU A 207 -38.15 -1.74 -20.82
N LYS A 208 -38.38 -2.96 -21.31
CA LYS A 208 -39.00 -3.20 -22.62
C LYS A 208 -40.44 -2.70 -22.68
N GLY A 209 -41.17 -2.84 -21.59
CA GLY A 209 -42.56 -2.40 -21.51
C GLY A 209 -42.67 -0.89 -21.45
N ALA A 210 -41.81 -0.22 -20.66
CA ALA A 210 -41.73 1.22 -20.58
C ALA A 210 -41.35 1.86 -21.93
N LYS A 211 -40.36 1.36 -22.63
CA LYS A 211 -39.98 1.81 -23.99
C LYS A 211 -41.10 1.68 -25.00
N ALA A 212 -41.81 0.54 -25.02
CA ALA A 212 -42.93 0.32 -25.94
C ALA A 212 -44.10 1.26 -25.66
N LEU A 213 -44.39 1.58 -24.40
CA LEU A 213 -45.41 2.56 -24.01
C LEU A 213 -45.04 3.97 -24.46
N ILE A 214 -43.80 4.38 -24.28
CA ILE A 214 -43.29 5.68 -24.71
C ILE A 214 -43.31 5.82 -26.23
N GLU A 215 -42.92 4.78 -26.95
CA GLU A 215 -42.94 4.76 -28.40
C GLU A 215 -44.38 4.90 -28.95
N GLN A 216 -45.37 4.30 -28.28
CA GLN A 216 -46.75 4.30 -28.70
C GLN A 216 -47.52 5.53 -28.29
N TYR A 217 -47.33 6.04 -27.05
CA TYR A 217 -48.15 7.11 -26.48
C TYR A 217 -47.39 8.42 -26.18
N GLY A 218 -46.06 8.32 -26.09
CA GLY A 218 -45.19 9.49 -25.84
C GLY A 218 -45.10 9.84 -24.36
N THR A 219 -46.15 10.41 -23.77
CA THR A 219 -46.14 10.90 -22.38
C THR A 219 -46.97 10.04 -21.44
N LEU A 220 -46.71 10.12 -20.15
CA LEU A 220 -47.50 9.47 -19.12
C LEU A 220 -48.96 9.94 -19.16
N ASP A 221 -49.20 11.23 -19.39
CA ASP A 221 -50.55 11.79 -19.49
C ASP A 221 -51.34 11.21 -20.67
N GLU A 222 -50.71 11.08 -21.86
CA GLU A 222 -51.32 10.42 -23.00
C GLU A 222 -51.57 8.91 -22.75
N MET A 223 -50.68 8.23 -22.06
CA MET A 223 -50.88 6.84 -21.65
C MET A 223 -52.09 6.69 -20.72
N ILE A 224 -52.27 7.63 -19.78
CA ILE A 224 -53.45 7.69 -18.88
C ILE A 224 -54.70 7.98 -19.67
N ALA A 225 -54.69 8.95 -20.61
CA ALA A 225 -55.85 9.29 -21.43
C ALA A 225 -56.30 8.11 -22.33
N HIS A 226 -55.38 7.28 -22.78
CA HIS A 226 -55.65 6.12 -23.65
C HIS A 226 -55.51 4.77 -22.91
N LEU A 227 -55.65 4.75 -21.58
CA LEU A 227 -55.43 3.59 -20.73
C LEU A 227 -56.20 2.33 -21.15
N SER A 228 -57.43 2.52 -21.64
CA SER A 228 -58.26 1.39 -22.13
C SER A 228 -57.75 0.73 -23.42
N GLU A 229 -56.89 1.41 -24.16
CA GLU A 229 -56.28 0.97 -25.43
C GLU A 229 -54.91 0.31 -25.24
N VAL A 230 -54.33 0.39 -24.03
CA VAL A 230 -53.02 -0.17 -23.76
C VAL A 230 -53.02 -1.70 -23.92
N GLU A 231 -52.14 -2.21 -24.78
CA GLU A 231 -51.90 -3.64 -24.95
C GLU A 231 -50.42 -3.99 -24.62
N PRO A 232 -50.16 -5.17 -24.14
CA PRO A 232 -51.07 -6.27 -23.79
C PRO A 232 -51.85 -5.98 -22.49
N LYS A 233 -52.97 -6.66 -22.30
CA LYS A 233 -53.86 -6.51 -21.13
C LYS A 233 -53.13 -6.53 -19.80
N ARG A 234 -52.04 -7.30 -19.68
CA ARG A 234 -51.19 -7.33 -18.48
C ARG A 234 -50.54 -5.98 -18.20
N THR A 235 -50.03 -5.31 -19.21
CA THR A 235 -49.40 -3.99 -19.08
C THR A 235 -50.43 -2.92 -18.72
N ARG A 236 -51.62 -2.97 -19.36
CA ARG A 236 -52.76 -2.13 -18.99
C ARG A 236 -53.13 -2.29 -17.53
N THR A 237 -53.36 -3.54 -17.07
CA THR A 237 -53.72 -3.78 -15.69
C THR A 237 -52.63 -3.37 -14.71
N ALA A 238 -51.35 -3.48 -15.07
CA ALA A 238 -50.23 -2.99 -14.25
C ALA A 238 -50.27 -1.47 -14.14
N LEU A 239 -50.51 -0.77 -15.24
CA LEU A 239 -50.61 0.69 -15.26
C LEU A 239 -51.87 1.19 -14.52
N GLU A 240 -53.05 0.56 -14.71
CA GLU A 240 -54.28 0.82 -13.96
C GLU A 240 -54.09 0.75 -12.44
N ASN A 241 -53.38 -0.27 -11.96
CA ASN A 241 -53.15 -0.49 -10.54
C ASN A 241 -51.99 0.36 -9.97
N GLY A 242 -51.13 0.92 -10.81
CA GLY A 242 -49.93 1.69 -10.39
C GLY A 242 -49.99 3.14 -10.83
N LEU A 243 -51.18 3.72 -11.09
CA LEU A 243 -51.30 5.12 -11.53
C LEU A 243 -50.72 6.11 -10.52
N ASP A 244 -51.05 5.95 -9.24
CA ASP A 244 -50.60 6.83 -8.18
C ASP A 244 -49.06 6.76 -8.03
N GLU A 245 -48.48 5.55 -8.12
CA GLU A 245 -47.04 5.37 -8.10
C GLU A 245 -46.36 5.96 -9.35
N ALA A 246 -47.00 5.85 -10.53
CA ALA A 246 -46.47 6.42 -11.76
C ALA A 246 -46.43 7.95 -11.68
N GLN A 247 -47.51 8.58 -11.21
CA GLN A 247 -47.59 10.03 -11.01
C GLN A 247 -46.59 10.54 -9.98
N LEU A 248 -46.51 9.87 -8.84
CA LEU A 248 -45.49 10.16 -7.81
C LEU A 248 -44.08 10.02 -8.38
N SER A 249 -43.81 8.92 -9.08
CA SER A 249 -42.50 8.72 -9.71
C SER A 249 -42.13 9.75 -10.74
N HIS A 250 -43.09 10.21 -11.55
CA HIS A 250 -42.95 11.30 -12.50
C HIS A 250 -42.59 12.60 -11.79
N GLU A 251 -43.30 12.95 -10.72
CA GLU A 251 -43.02 14.15 -9.90
C GLU A 251 -41.62 14.09 -9.27
N LEU A 252 -41.22 12.96 -8.70
CA LEU A 252 -39.91 12.78 -8.06
C LEU A 252 -38.76 12.78 -9.05
N ALA A 253 -38.94 12.23 -10.26
CA ALA A 253 -37.92 12.17 -11.32
C ALA A 253 -37.78 13.49 -12.11
N THR A 254 -38.74 14.40 -12.01
CA THR A 254 -38.71 15.66 -12.75
C THR A 254 -37.71 16.64 -12.14
N ILE A 255 -36.78 17.13 -12.95
CA ILE A 255 -35.83 18.18 -12.57
C ILE A 255 -36.49 19.55 -12.74
N VAL A 256 -36.45 20.36 -11.66
CA VAL A 256 -36.94 21.74 -11.66
C VAL A 256 -35.99 22.63 -12.46
N ARG A 257 -36.52 23.49 -13.35
CA ARG A 257 -35.73 24.35 -14.26
C ARG A 257 -35.87 25.85 -13.97
N ASP A 258 -36.57 26.18 -12.89
CA ASP A 258 -36.89 27.54 -12.47
C ASP A 258 -36.77 27.72 -10.95
N VAL A 259 -35.71 27.20 -10.36
CA VAL A 259 -35.45 27.29 -8.92
C VAL A 259 -35.38 28.78 -8.51
N PRO A 260 -36.17 29.20 -7.49
CA PRO A 260 -36.16 30.61 -7.05
C PRO A 260 -34.80 31.09 -6.59
N ASP A 261 -34.42 32.30 -6.94
CA ASP A 261 -33.13 32.97 -6.56
C ASP A 261 -31.87 32.30 -7.10
N VAL A 262 -31.96 31.26 -7.94
CA VAL A 262 -30.83 30.73 -8.70
C VAL A 262 -30.70 31.54 -9.99
N VAL A 263 -29.61 32.31 -10.09
CA VAL A 263 -29.34 33.20 -11.22
C VAL A 263 -27.97 32.84 -11.81
N LEU A 264 -27.94 32.72 -13.15
CA LEU A 264 -26.71 32.50 -13.90
C LEU A 264 -25.90 33.79 -13.98
N ASP A 265 -24.70 33.78 -13.37
CA ASP A 265 -23.74 34.89 -13.51
C ASP A 265 -22.58 34.42 -14.40
N MET A 266 -22.60 34.77 -15.65
CA MET A 266 -21.58 34.41 -16.63
C MET A 266 -20.24 35.11 -16.38
N ASP A 267 -20.24 36.31 -15.78
CA ASP A 267 -18.99 37.02 -15.49
C ASP A 267 -18.22 36.33 -14.39
N SER A 268 -18.89 35.84 -13.33
CA SER A 268 -18.27 35.09 -12.25
C SER A 268 -17.85 33.67 -12.67
N ALA A 269 -18.48 33.10 -13.68
CA ALA A 269 -18.19 31.74 -14.17
C ALA A 269 -17.02 31.69 -15.14
N ARG A 270 -16.40 32.80 -15.51
CA ARG A 270 -15.34 32.85 -16.52
C ARG A 270 -14.04 32.21 -16.02
N LEU A 271 -13.52 31.22 -16.77
CA LEU A 271 -12.38 30.36 -16.33
C LEU A 271 -11.00 31.06 -16.42
N ARG A 272 -10.84 32.21 -17.07
CA ARG A 272 -9.52 32.75 -17.47
C ARG A 272 -8.64 33.36 -16.37
N ASP A 273 -9.18 33.64 -15.18
CA ASP A 273 -8.51 34.42 -14.14
C ASP A 273 -8.28 33.63 -12.83
N TYR A 274 -8.04 32.31 -12.89
CA TYR A 274 -7.78 31.54 -11.67
C TYR A 274 -6.41 31.86 -11.06
N ASP A 275 -6.31 31.77 -9.74
CA ASP A 275 -5.08 31.97 -9.01
C ASP A 275 -4.18 30.73 -9.12
N ARG A 276 -3.33 30.73 -10.16
CA ARG A 276 -2.43 29.60 -10.44
C ARG A 276 -1.51 29.28 -9.26
N GLN A 277 -1.01 30.33 -8.54
CA GLN A 277 -0.15 30.11 -7.41
C GLN A 277 -0.92 29.44 -6.25
N ALA A 278 -2.12 29.92 -5.93
CA ALA A 278 -2.95 29.30 -4.89
C ALA A 278 -3.29 27.83 -5.22
N VAL A 279 -3.63 27.52 -6.49
CA VAL A 279 -3.85 26.12 -6.91
C VAL A 279 -2.58 25.30 -6.80
N THR A 280 -1.44 25.84 -7.20
CA THR A 280 -0.14 25.16 -7.12
C THR A 280 0.21 24.87 -5.65
N ASP A 281 0.07 25.83 -4.76
CA ASP A 281 0.33 25.67 -3.32
C ASP A 281 -0.61 24.63 -2.68
N LEU A 282 -1.90 24.66 -3.04
CA LEU A 282 -2.87 23.67 -2.60
C LEU A 282 -2.52 22.27 -3.13
N PHE A 283 -2.11 22.14 -4.38
CA PHE A 283 -1.70 20.86 -4.97
C PHE A 283 -0.39 20.34 -4.34
N HIS A 284 0.51 21.21 -3.92
CA HIS A 284 1.68 20.83 -3.13
C HIS A 284 1.27 20.33 -1.74
N GLU A 285 0.38 21.04 -1.04
CA GLU A 285 -0.14 20.64 0.27
C GLU A 285 -0.86 19.29 0.21
N LEU A 286 -1.71 19.09 -0.80
CA LEU A 286 -2.45 17.83 -1.03
C LEU A 286 -1.61 16.75 -1.74
N GLU A 287 -0.36 17.07 -2.05
CA GLU A 287 0.60 16.16 -2.66
C GLU A 287 0.20 15.67 -4.08
N PHE A 288 -0.47 16.49 -4.86
CA PHE A 288 -0.98 16.19 -6.21
C PHE A 288 0.05 16.42 -7.33
N ARG A 289 1.27 15.90 -7.16
CA ARG A 289 2.38 16.06 -8.11
C ARG A 289 1.99 15.77 -9.57
N SER A 290 1.25 14.68 -9.81
CA SER A 290 0.87 14.26 -11.17
C SER A 290 -0.13 15.19 -11.87
N LEU A 291 -0.79 16.07 -11.11
CA LEU A 291 -1.79 16.98 -11.63
C LEU A 291 -1.21 18.37 -11.97
N LEU A 292 -0.11 18.79 -11.35
CA LEU A 292 0.53 20.08 -11.59
C LEU A 292 0.85 20.37 -13.06
N PRO A 293 1.43 19.44 -13.85
CA PRO A 293 1.72 19.67 -15.26
C PRO A 293 0.47 19.80 -16.14
N ARG A 294 -0.72 19.50 -15.61
CA ARG A 294 -1.99 19.53 -16.31
C ARG A 294 -2.80 20.81 -16.06
N LEU A 295 -2.28 21.70 -15.21
CA LEU A 295 -2.94 22.99 -14.94
C LEU A 295 -3.04 23.81 -16.23
N PRO A 296 -4.22 24.41 -16.54
CA PRO A 296 -4.38 25.26 -17.71
C PRO A 296 -3.44 26.47 -17.65
N ALA A 297 -3.06 27.01 -18.82
CA ALA A 297 -2.33 28.27 -18.86
C ALA A 297 -3.25 29.41 -18.37
N SER A 298 -2.74 30.34 -17.54
CA SER A 298 -3.43 31.56 -17.17
C SER A 298 -3.09 32.72 -18.11
N ASP A 299 -3.98 33.75 -18.25
CA ASP A 299 -3.72 34.95 -19.06
C ASP A 299 -2.50 35.69 -18.45
N GLY A 300 -1.34 35.60 -19.07
CA GLY A 300 -0.09 36.21 -18.61
C GLY A 300 1.13 35.28 -18.52
N ASP A 301 0.92 33.98 -18.64
CA ASP A 301 2.01 33.01 -18.72
C ASP A 301 2.41 32.78 -20.18
N ASP A 302 3.57 33.30 -20.59
CA ASP A 302 4.25 32.80 -21.78
C ASP A 302 4.61 31.32 -21.57
N ALA A 303 4.02 30.48 -22.38
CA ALA A 303 4.16 29.06 -22.59
C ALA A 303 5.36 28.37 -21.89
N VAL A 304 5.07 27.33 -21.16
CA VAL A 304 5.84 26.35 -20.40
C VAL A 304 5.76 26.62 -18.90
N ALA A 305 4.98 25.76 -18.22
CA ALA A 305 5.09 25.69 -16.76
C ALA A 305 6.58 25.51 -16.42
N PRO A 306 7.21 26.35 -15.58
CA PRO A 306 8.57 26.13 -15.19
C PRO A 306 8.61 24.74 -14.55
N SER A 307 9.48 23.87 -15.06
CA SER A 307 9.82 22.62 -14.36
C SER A 307 10.36 23.07 -13.00
N ASN A 308 9.72 22.65 -11.92
CA ASN A 308 10.19 22.95 -10.57
C ASN A 308 11.39 22.05 -10.22
N GLU A 309 12.15 21.66 -11.24
CA GLU A 309 13.40 20.93 -11.09
C GLU A 309 14.46 21.82 -10.47
N PRO A 310 15.28 21.28 -9.56
CA PRO A 310 16.28 22.07 -8.89
C PRO A 310 17.33 22.58 -9.86
N GLU A 311 17.63 23.86 -9.78
CA GLU A 311 18.78 24.45 -10.47
C GLU A 311 20.05 24.18 -9.67
N GLY A 312 21.13 23.82 -10.34
CA GLY A 312 22.42 23.56 -9.69
C GLY A 312 23.56 23.39 -10.68
N ASP A 313 24.78 23.40 -10.18
CA ASP A 313 26.00 23.05 -10.92
C ASP A 313 26.16 21.52 -10.88
N TYR A 314 25.50 20.85 -11.85
CA TYR A 314 25.52 19.39 -11.99
C TYR A 314 26.51 18.99 -13.06
N ARG A 315 27.62 18.38 -12.62
CA ARG A 315 28.75 18.07 -13.49
C ARG A 315 28.88 16.57 -13.76
N THR A 316 29.38 16.22 -14.93
CA THR A 316 29.83 14.85 -15.25
C THR A 316 31.33 14.80 -15.16
N ILE A 317 31.88 13.94 -14.31
CA ILE A 317 33.35 13.77 -14.11
C ILE A 317 33.89 12.73 -15.09
N THR A 318 34.75 13.17 -15.96
CA THR A 318 35.38 12.32 -16.99
C THR A 318 36.90 12.37 -16.96
N SER A 319 37.49 13.15 -16.03
CA SER A 319 38.93 13.21 -15.86
C SER A 319 39.35 12.94 -14.41
N ARG A 320 40.56 12.38 -14.24
CA ARG A 320 41.12 12.15 -12.91
C ARG A 320 41.30 13.45 -12.12
N ALA A 321 41.68 14.53 -12.80
CA ALA A 321 41.86 15.83 -12.14
C ALA A 321 40.57 16.38 -11.56
N ASP A 322 39.46 16.26 -12.27
CA ASP A 322 38.15 16.69 -11.78
C ASP A 322 37.65 15.78 -10.66
N LEU A 323 37.95 14.46 -10.71
CA LEU A 323 37.66 13.54 -9.61
C LEU A 323 38.42 13.87 -8.32
N ASP A 324 39.74 14.16 -8.43
CA ASP A 324 40.57 14.56 -7.29
C ASP A 324 40.11 15.91 -6.71
N ALA A 325 39.64 16.85 -7.57
CA ALA A 325 39.03 18.11 -7.12
C ALA A 325 37.73 17.84 -6.34
N LEU A 326 36.83 17.01 -6.87
CA LEU A 326 35.60 16.62 -6.17
C LEU A 326 35.89 16.01 -4.78
N VAL A 327 36.88 15.09 -4.69
CA VAL A 327 37.28 14.49 -3.41
C VAL A 327 37.76 15.57 -2.41
N THR A 328 38.48 16.57 -2.91
CA THR A 328 38.96 17.69 -2.10
C THR A 328 37.78 18.55 -1.60
N ASP A 329 36.83 18.88 -2.47
CA ASP A 329 35.63 19.67 -2.14
C ASP A 329 34.77 18.93 -1.09
N VAL A 330 34.52 17.63 -1.27
CA VAL A 330 33.78 16.79 -0.31
C VAL A 330 34.46 16.76 1.06
N ARG A 331 35.81 16.62 1.10
CA ARG A 331 36.56 16.65 2.36
C ARG A 331 36.50 18.01 3.04
N ALA A 332 36.52 19.08 2.26
CA ALA A 332 36.38 20.45 2.80
C ALA A 332 34.95 20.67 3.36
N ALA A 333 33.93 20.16 2.72
CA ALA A 333 32.54 20.23 3.20
C ALA A 333 32.28 19.35 4.44
N GLY A 334 33.11 18.30 4.65
CA GLY A 334 32.98 17.37 5.77
C GLY A 334 31.73 16.46 5.72
N ARG A 335 30.94 16.56 4.67
CA ARG A 335 29.66 15.84 4.48
C ARG A 335 29.28 15.71 3.01
N PHE A 336 28.52 14.67 2.66
CA PHE A 336 27.97 14.52 1.32
C PHE A 336 26.76 13.59 1.28
N GLY A 337 25.83 13.87 0.34
CA GLY A 337 24.81 12.94 -0.10
C GLY A 337 25.30 12.15 -1.32
N TYR A 338 24.88 10.91 -1.48
CA TYR A 338 25.28 10.11 -2.62
C TYR A 338 24.15 9.24 -3.18
N LEU A 339 24.29 8.87 -4.44
CA LEU A 339 23.47 7.88 -5.12
C LEU A 339 24.35 6.90 -5.89
N VAL A 340 24.16 5.62 -5.70
CA VAL A 340 24.77 4.57 -6.50
C VAL A 340 23.80 4.21 -7.64
N VAL A 341 24.27 4.29 -8.88
CA VAL A 341 23.51 3.90 -10.09
C VAL A 341 23.94 2.51 -10.55
N ALA A 342 23.00 1.59 -10.66
CA ALA A 342 23.26 0.22 -11.04
C ALA A 342 22.11 -0.38 -11.86
N ASP A 343 22.41 -1.40 -12.67
CA ASP A 343 21.43 -2.10 -13.51
C ASP A 343 20.60 -3.16 -12.76
N SER A 344 20.94 -3.46 -11.52
CA SER A 344 20.25 -4.49 -10.73
C SER A 344 19.67 -3.93 -9.44
N ALA A 345 18.45 -4.31 -9.14
CA ALA A 345 17.84 -4.07 -7.82
C ALA A 345 18.43 -4.97 -6.72
N HIS A 346 19.21 -5.99 -7.08
CA HIS A 346 19.79 -6.97 -6.16
C HIS A 346 21.31 -7.05 -6.32
N PRO A 347 22.08 -6.14 -5.69
CA PRO A 347 23.53 -6.05 -5.87
C PRO A 347 24.28 -7.34 -5.51
N VAL A 348 23.80 -8.08 -4.52
CA VAL A 348 24.42 -9.35 -4.09
C VAL A 348 24.34 -10.43 -5.17
N ARG A 349 23.30 -10.41 -6.01
CA ARG A 349 23.10 -11.39 -7.10
C ARG A 349 23.82 -10.97 -8.38
N ALA A 350 24.11 -9.68 -8.52
CA ALA A 350 24.68 -9.07 -9.73
C ALA A 350 25.79 -8.07 -9.35
N SER A 351 26.88 -8.57 -8.81
CA SER A 351 28.00 -7.77 -8.28
C SER A 351 28.71 -6.86 -9.33
N GLN A 352 28.48 -7.06 -10.60
CA GLN A 352 29.08 -6.27 -11.70
C GLN A 352 28.09 -5.26 -12.32
N CYS A 353 27.01 -4.92 -11.61
CA CYS A 353 25.92 -4.09 -12.15
C CYS A 353 26.13 -2.57 -12.00
N LEU A 354 27.23 -2.09 -11.41
CA LEU A 354 27.46 -0.66 -11.18
C LEU A 354 27.71 0.10 -12.47
N VAL A 355 27.02 1.23 -12.63
CA VAL A 355 27.09 2.10 -13.80
C VAL A 355 27.79 3.41 -13.47
N GLY A 356 27.58 3.97 -12.29
CA GLY A 356 28.21 5.19 -11.83
C GLY A 356 27.80 5.56 -10.40
N ILE A 357 28.41 6.62 -9.88
CA ILE A 357 28.14 7.19 -8.56
C ILE A 357 27.93 8.69 -8.71
N ALA A 358 26.87 9.22 -8.08
CA ALA A 358 26.70 10.66 -7.93
C ALA A 358 26.99 11.09 -6.48
N ILE A 359 27.61 12.24 -6.30
CA ILE A 359 27.97 12.82 -5.02
C ILE A 359 27.55 14.29 -5.00
N ALA A 360 26.86 14.72 -3.94
CA ALA A 360 26.49 16.10 -3.66
C ALA A 360 27.06 16.53 -2.31
N HIS A 361 27.92 17.53 -2.26
CA HIS A 361 28.55 18.00 -1.04
C HIS A 361 27.86 19.25 -0.44
N ASP A 362 27.32 20.10 -1.30
CA ASP A 362 26.51 21.26 -0.93
C ASP A 362 25.23 21.31 -1.78
N GLU A 363 24.27 22.16 -1.38
CA GLU A 363 23.03 22.36 -2.11
C GLU A 363 23.28 22.88 -3.51
N GLY A 364 22.73 22.20 -4.53
CA GLY A 364 22.94 22.52 -5.92
C GLY A 364 24.34 22.20 -6.46
N GLN A 365 25.20 21.54 -5.69
CA GLN A 365 26.55 21.17 -6.07
C GLN A 365 26.68 19.65 -6.12
N ALA A 366 26.52 19.05 -7.29
CA ALA A 366 26.60 17.60 -7.44
C ALA A 366 27.40 17.18 -8.68
N ALA A 367 28.03 16.02 -8.60
CA ALA A 367 28.79 15.45 -9.70
C ALA A 367 28.48 13.98 -9.89
N TYR A 368 28.31 13.56 -11.13
CA TYR A 368 28.16 12.16 -11.55
C TYR A 368 29.46 11.63 -12.13
N ILE A 369 29.90 10.48 -11.68
CA ILE A 369 31.11 9.79 -12.12
C ILE A 369 30.69 8.52 -12.87
N PRO A 370 30.61 8.53 -14.22
CA PRO A 370 30.30 7.35 -15.02
C PRO A 370 31.53 6.45 -15.16
N PHE A 371 31.34 5.11 -15.06
CA PHE A 371 32.40 4.12 -15.28
C PHE A 371 31.89 2.77 -15.81
N GLY A 372 30.56 2.62 -15.97
CA GLY A 372 29.92 1.37 -16.37
C GLY A 372 28.90 1.51 -17.52
N HIS A 373 28.89 2.64 -18.22
CA HIS A 373 28.03 2.79 -19.39
C HIS A 373 28.56 2.03 -20.59
N ALA A 374 27.65 1.43 -21.38
CA ALA A 374 28.01 0.76 -22.62
C ALA A 374 28.56 1.79 -23.65
N VAL A 375 29.69 1.50 -24.22
CA VAL A 375 30.27 2.28 -25.31
C VAL A 375 29.67 1.80 -26.62
N GLU A 376 28.92 2.65 -27.34
CA GLU A 376 28.53 2.34 -28.72
C GLU A 376 29.78 2.37 -29.61
N GLU A 377 30.31 1.23 -29.95
CA GLU A 377 31.26 1.12 -31.04
C GLU A 377 30.55 1.38 -32.37
N GLN A 378 30.62 2.61 -32.87
CA GLN A 378 30.25 2.92 -34.23
C GLN A 378 31.18 2.14 -35.19
N GLY A 379 30.71 1.00 -35.65
CA GLY A 379 31.17 0.34 -36.88
C GLY A 379 32.30 -0.69 -36.76
N ARG A 380 32.21 -1.68 -35.87
CA ARG A 380 33.05 -2.88 -35.98
C ARG A 380 32.23 -4.16 -35.75
N LEU A 381 31.69 -4.69 -36.83
CA LEU A 381 31.36 -6.10 -36.98
C LEU A 381 32.68 -6.81 -37.34
N LEU A 382 33.33 -7.44 -36.36
CA LEU A 382 34.18 -8.66 -36.55
C LEU A 382 34.73 -9.03 -35.14
N ALA A 383 34.25 -10.10 -34.60
CA ALA A 383 34.84 -10.80 -33.45
C ALA A 383 36.21 -11.38 -33.93
N ASP A 384 37.25 -11.02 -33.23
CA ASP A 384 38.47 -11.81 -33.21
C ASP A 384 38.87 -12.02 -31.75
N GLU A 385 38.90 -13.26 -31.33
CA GLU A 385 39.33 -13.70 -29.99
C GLU A 385 40.85 -13.50 -29.92
N GLY A 386 41.28 -12.35 -29.41
CA GLY A 386 42.66 -12.00 -29.12
C GLY A 386 42.77 -11.32 -27.76
N GLU A 387 43.84 -11.68 -27.04
CA GLU A 387 44.18 -11.32 -25.66
C GLU A 387 43.89 -9.86 -25.27
N PRO A 388 43.60 -9.56 -23.96
CA PRO A 388 43.27 -8.20 -23.52
C PRO A 388 44.53 -7.30 -23.69
N ASP A 389 44.41 -6.35 -24.60
CA ASP A 389 45.41 -5.34 -24.83
C ASP A 389 45.32 -4.28 -23.71
N ASP A 390 46.36 -4.13 -22.92
CA ASP A 390 46.47 -3.20 -21.77
C ASP A 390 46.48 -1.70 -22.16
N ALA A 391 46.09 -1.37 -23.37
CA ALA A 391 46.13 -0.04 -23.94
C ALA A 391 44.81 0.48 -24.52
N ALA A 392 43.65 0.09 -23.92
CA ALA A 392 42.40 0.78 -24.22
C ALA A 392 42.27 2.03 -23.34
N ASP A 393 43.02 3.10 -23.71
CA ASP A 393 42.80 4.45 -23.24
C ASP A 393 41.32 4.83 -23.43
N SER A 394 40.64 5.13 -22.32
CA SER A 394 39.37 5.85 -22.17
C SER A 394 38.40 5.75 -23.36
N ALA A 395 37.85 4.56 -23.63
CA ALA A 395 36.78 4.40 -24.57
C ALA A 395 35.51 5.14 -24.09
N GLY A 396 35.12 6.20 -24.80
CA GLY A 396 33.88 6.93 -24.58
C GLY A 396 33.90 8.00 -23.48
N GLY A 397 35.06 8.48 -23.01
CA GLY A 397 35.12 9.58 -22.03
C GLY A 397 34.69 9.20 -20.59
N GLN A 398 34.82 7.94 -20.21
CA GLN A 398 34.59 7.45 -18.85
C GLN A 398 35.93 7.12 -18.17
N LEU A 399 35.99 7.34 -16.84
CA LEU A 399 37.11 6.87 -16.03
C LEU A 399 37.05 5.36 -15.81
N ARG A 400 38.22 4.75 -15.58
CA ARG A 400 38.26 3.33 -15.19
C ARG A 400 37.71 3.16 -13.80
N ARG A 401 36.93 2.10 -13.61
CA ARG A 401 36.31 1.78 -12.31
C ARG A 401 37.32 1.74 -11.17
N ASP A 402 38.50 1.13 -11.40
CA ASP A 402 39.53 1.00 -10.37
C ASP A 402 40.07 2.38 -9.94
N GLU A 403 40.25 3.31 -10.88
CA GLU A 403 40.68 4.68 -10.61
C GLU A 403 39.66 5.47 -9.82
N VAL A 404 38.35 5.25 -10.14
CA VAL A 404 37.25 5.87 -9.40
C VAL A 404 37.20 5.33 -7.97
N PHE A 405 37.28 4.01 -7.79
CA PHE A 405 37.24 3.38 -6.47
C PHE A 405 38.45 3.75 -5.62
N GLU A 406 39.65 3.82 -6.19
CA GLU A 406 40.83 4.29 -5.48
C GLU A 406 40.66 5.72 -4.95
N ALA A 407 40.12 6.61 -5.75
CA ALA A 407 39.90 8.01 -5.36
C ALA A 407 38.79 8.19 -4.35
N LEU A 408 37.68 7.46 -4.49
CA LEU A 408 36.48 7.58 -3.66
C LEU A 408 36.54 6.77 -2.36
N ARG A 409 37.34 5.69 -2.30
CA ARG A 409 37.45 4.83 -1.10
C ARG A 409 37.59 5.60 0.19
N PRO A 410 38.47 6.61 0.32
CA PRO A 410 38.60 7.36 1.56
C PRO A 410 37.30 8.05 2.00
N LEU A 411 36.48 8.52 1.05
CA LEU A 411 35.20 9.18 1.37
C LEU A 411 34.19 8.22 2.02
N PHE A 412 34.21 6.94 1.61
CA PHE A 412 33.29 5.95 2.13
C PHE A 412 33.81 5.21 3.37
N THR A 413 35.10 5.06 3.56
CA THR A 413 35.71 4.21 4.59
C THR A 413 36.34 4.96 5.76
N GLU A 414 36.79 6.22 5.56
CA GLU A 414 37.39 7.02 6.62
C GLU A 414 36.35 7.54 7.62
N PRO A 415 36.62 7.51 8.92
CA PRO A 415 35.74 8.15 9.92
C PRO A 415 35.82 9.68 9.83
N GLY A 416 34.74 10.36 10.24
CA GLY A 416 34.71 11.83 10.38
C GLY A 416 34.07 12.56 9.19
N LEU A 417 33.76 11.89 8.09
CA LEU A 417 32.90 12.42 7.02
C LEU A 417 31.47 11.95 7.24
N GLN A 418 30.52 12.87 7.20
CA GLN A 418 29.09 12.54 7.27
C GLN A 418 28.58 12.10 5.89
N ARG A 419 28.00 10.90 5.83
CA ARG A 419 27.45 10.28 4.61
C ARG A 419 25.95 10.20 4.72
N TYR A 420 25.28 10.59 3.65
CA TYR A 420 23.83 10.61 3.56
C TYR A 420 23.36 9.85 2.33
N ALA A 421 22.36 8.99 2.50
CA ALA A 421 21.81 8.21 1.42
C ALA A 421 20.27 8.14 1.47
N HIS A 422 19.70 7.61 0.42
CA HIS A 422 18.32 7.13 0.37
C HIS A 422 18.38 5.64 0.06
N ASP A 423 17.91 4.77 0.95
CA ASP A 423 18.16 3.32 0.94
C ASP A 423 19.68 3.03 1.02
N SER A 424 20.30 3.46 2.12
CA SER A 424 21.74 3.29 2.38
C SER A 424 22.18 1.84 2.35
N LYS A 425 21.33 0.89 2.75
CA LYS A 425 21.60 -0.54 2.67
C LYS A 425 21.91 -0.99 1.24
N TYR A 426 21.11 -0.51 0.27
CA TYR A 426 21.36 -0.78 -1.15
C TYR A 426 22.72 -0.22 -1.60
N GLY A 427 23.02 1.03 -1.25
CA GLY A 427 24.29 1.67 -1.57
C GLY A 427 25.49 0.91 -1.01
N MET A 428 25.42 0.50 0.27
CA MET A 428 26.45 -0.29 0.96
C MET A 428 26.69 -1.64 0.25
N LEU A 429 25.63 -2.36 -0.06
CA LEU A 429 25.72 -3.64 -0.77
C LEU A 429 26.28 -3.46 -2.18
N ALA A 430 25.83 -2.46 -2.93
CA ALA A 430 26.26 -2.23 -4.29
C ALA A 430 27.77 -1.92 -4.36
N LEU A 431 28.27 -1.06 -3.47
CA LEU A 431 29.69 -0.73 -3.37
C LEU A 431 30.53 -1.91 -2.86
N GLY A 432 30.12 -2.53 -1.75
CA GLY A 432 30.89 -3.60 -1.11
C GLY A 432 30.93 -4.91 -1.89
N MET A 433 29.90 -5.21 -2.68
CA MET A 433 29.89 -6.36 -3.60
C MET A 433 30.71 -6.10 -4.87
N ALA A 434 30.82 -4.85 -5.26
CA ALA A 434 31.64 -4.46 -6.40
C ALA A 434 33.16 -4.51 -6.07
N ASP A 435 33.53 -4.09 -4.88
CA ASP A 435 34.88 -4.16 -4.31
C ASP A 435 34.77 -4.18 -2.77
N ALA A 436 35.27 -5.24 -2.14
CA ALA A 436 35.23 -5.40 -0.69
C ALA A 436 35.94 -4.25 0.06
N SER A 437 36.89 -3.58 -0.58
CA SER A 437 37.59 -2.42 0.01
C SER A 437 36.75 -1.13 0.01
N MET A 438 35.65 -1.14 -0.73
CA MET A 438 34.66 -0.05 -0.79
C MET A 438 33.50 -0.25 0.19
N TRP A 439 33.54 -1.27 1.06
CA TRP A 439 32.50 -1.47 2.07
C TRP A 439 32.43 -0.24 2.98
N PRO A 440 31.33 0.52 2.95
CA PRO A 440 31.28 1.79 3.66
C PRO A 440 31.29 1.58 5.17
N ALA A 441 31.82 2.58 5.89
CA ALA A 441 31.43 2.79 7.26
C ALA A 441 29.92 3.10 7.32
N THR A 442 29.30 3.00 8.47
CA THR A 442 27.88 3.30 8.66
C THR A 442 27.56 4.70 8.15
N ASP A 443 26.51 4.86 7.34
CA ASP A 443 26.01 6.16 6.95
C ASP A 443 25.39 6.89 8.15
N ASP A 444 25.50 8.21 8.16
CA ASP A 444 25.02 9.04 9.27
C ASP A 444 23.52 9.35 9.17
N PHE A 445 22.96 9.25 7.96
CA PHE A 445 21.54 9.52 7.74
C PHE A 445 21.00 8.81 6.49
N ASP A 446 19.90 8.06 6.67
CA ASP A 446 19.11 7.49 5.58
C ASP A 446 17.73 8.17 5.52
N THR A 447 17.48 8.90 4.43
CA THR A 447 16.23 9.64 4.25
C THR A 447 14.99 8.74 4.15
N GLN A 448 15.13 7.47 3.73
CA GLN A 448 14.04 6.51 3.67
C GLN A 448 13.70 5.99 5.09
N VAL A 449 14.71 5.68 5.90
CA VAL A 449 14.51 5.26 7.30
C VAL A 449 13.88 6.39 8.13
N ALA A 450 14.33 7.64 7.91
CA ALA A 450 13.73 8.81 8.55
C ALA A 450 12.25 8.96 8.19
N ALA A 451 11.92 8.90 6.90
CA ALA A 451 10.55 9.00 6.41
C ALA A 451 9.65 7.88 6.93
N TYR A 452 10.17 6.65 7.03
CA TYR A 452 9.47 5.52 7.63
C TYR A 452 9.08 5.79 9.09
N LEU A 453 10.00 6.28 9.91
CA LEU A 453 9.72 6.61 11.31
C LEU A 453 8.71 7.74 11.47
N LEU A 454 8.72 8.70 10.57
CA LEU A 454 7.75 9.80 10.50
C LEU A 454 6.36 9.36 10.02
N GLY A 455 6.22 8.11 9.53
CA GLY A 455 4.95 7.54 9.09
C GLY A 455 4.55 7.92 7.67
N ASP A 456 5.49 8.34 6.82
CA ASP A 456 5.23 8.61 5.41
C ASP A 456 4.73 7.34 4.70
N ALA A 457 3.55 7.40 4.10
CA ALA A 457 2.97 6.28 3.37
C ALA A 457 3.72 5.96 2.06
N ASN A 458 4.40 6.95 1.48
CA ASN A 458 5.26 6.80 0.31
C ASN A 458 6.61 7.46 0.59
N MET A 459 7.61 6.64 0.82
CA MET A 459 8.97 7.03 1.21
C MET A 459 9.91 7.23 0.00
N SER A 460 9.42 7.25 -1.25
CA SER A 460 10.29 7.47 -2.41
C SER A 460 10.94 8.85 -2.35
N LEU A 461 12.20 8.96 -2.79
CA LEU A 461 12.94 10.22 -2.78
C LEU A 461 12.21 11.33 -3.54
N GLN A 462 11.55 10.98 -4.67
CA GLN A 462 10.73 11.92 -5.44
C GLN A 462 9.60 12.52 -4.60
N ARG A 463 8.94 11.67 -3.80
CA ARG A 463 7.85 12.12 -2.93
C ARG A 463 8.37 13.00 -1.81
N LEU A 464 9.47 12.60 -1.18
CA LEU A 464 10.09 13.37 -0.09
C LEU A 464 10.56 14.74 -0.58
N ALA A 465 11.20 14.82 -1.74
CA ALA A 465 11.62 16.08 -2.36
C ALA A 465 10.41 16.99 -2.67
N PHE A 466 9.37 16.40 -3.26
CA PHE A 466 8.15 17.13 -3.58
C PHE A 466 7.45 17.71 -2.34
N THR A 467 7.28 16.89 -1.28
CA THR A 467 6.49 17.28 -0.10
C THR A 467 7.23 18.22 0.84
N ARG A 468 8.56 18.10 0.95
CA ARG A 468 9.37 18.89 1.91
C ARG A 468 10.13 20.04 1.27
N LEU A 469 10.62 19.83 0.04
CA LEU A 469 11.42 20.85 -0.65
C LEU A 469 10.64 21.57 -1.76
N ARG A 470 9.43 21.11 -2.09
CA ARG A 470 8.60 21.60 -3.21
C ARG A 470 9.33 21.52 -4.56
N VAL A 471 10.14 20.48 -4.73
CA VAL A 471 11.00 20.30 -5.91
C VAL A 471 10.60 19.03 -6.65
N ASP A 472 10.54 19.11 -7.98
CA ASP A 472 10.34 17.94 -8.83
C ASP A 472 11.70 17.30 -9.18
N THR A 473 11.74 15.98 -9.12
CA THR A 473 12.91 15.20 -9.54
C THR A 473 12.65 14.50 -10.87
N VAL A 474 13.71 14.11 -11.55
CA VAL A 474 13.61 13.34 -12.80
C VAL A 474 13.10 11.93 -12.51
N ASP A 475 12.03 11.51 -13.21
CA ASP A 475 11.60 10.11 -13.18
C ASP A 475 12.44 9.31 -14.20
N PRO A 476 13.18 8.26 -13.76
CA PRO A 476 14.01 7.46 -14.67
C PRO A 476 13.21 6.79 -15.78
N LYS A 477 11.90 6.59 -15.62
CA LYS A 477 11.03 6.06 -16.68
C LYS A 477 10.95 6.96 -17.91
N THR A 478 11.23 8.25 -17.77
CA THR A 478 11.20 9.21 -18.89
C THR A 478 12.28 8.96 -19.94
N PHE A 479 13.43 8.42 -19.52
CA PHE A 479 14.56 8.11 -20.42
C PHE A 479 14.88 6.61 -20.50
N LEU A 480 14.56 5.81 -19.47
CA LEU A 480 14.72 4.36 -19.53
C LEU A 480 13.54 3.66 -20.23
N GLY A 481 12.37 4.29 -20.30
CA GLY A 481 11.13 3.66 -20.78
C GLY A 481 10.41 2.85 -19.71
N THR A 482 9.34 2.15 -20.10
CA THR A 482 8.45 1.44 -19.15
C THR A 482 8.24 -0.01 -19.55
N ALA A 483 8.01 -0.86 -18.55
CA ALA A 483 7.70 -2.28 -18.68
C ALA A 483 8.74 -3.04 -19.56
N SER A 484 8.27 -3.85 -20.50
CA SER A 484 9.15 -4.67 -21.36
C SER A 484 10.03 -3.88 -22.34
N LYS A 485 9.83 -2.57 -22.45
CA LYS A 485 10.64 -1.68 -23.33
C LYS A 485 11.69 -0.90 -22.54
N ALA A 486 11.76 -1.07 -21.23
CA ALA A 486 12.75 -0.40 -20.40
C ALA A 486 14.16 -0.90 -20.73
N ILE A 487 15.10 0.05 -20.88
CA ILE A 487 16.52 -0.23 -21.03
C ILE A 487 17.24 -0.09 -19.68
N PRO A 488 18.35 -0.82 -19.45
CA PRO A 488 19.16 -0.63 -18.25
C PRO A 488 19.89 0.73 -18.27
N PHE A 489 20.28 1.22 -17.09
CA PHE A 489 21.03 2.48 -16.94
C PHE A 489 22.33 2.49 -17.74
N SER A 490 23.00 1.36 -17.84
CA SER A 490 24.23 1.22 -18.62
C SER A 490 24.06 1.50 -20.11
N LYS A 491 22.85 1.36 -20.65
CA LYS A 491 22.52 1.63 -22.05
C LYS A 491 21.86 2.99 -22.29
N ALA A 492 21.54 3.73 -21.23
CA ALA A 492 20.99 5.07 -21.34
C ALA A 492 22.11 6.09 -21.63
N ALA A 493 21.75 7.24 -22.20
CA ALA A 493 22.69 8.33 -22.43
C ALA A 493 23.29 8.83 -21.12
N VAL A 494 24.63 8.98 -21.08
CA VAL A 494 25.34 9.44 -19.88
C VAL A 494 24.76 10.76 -19.34
N ALA A 495 24.38 11.69 -20.24
CA ALA A 495 23.82 12.99 -19.87
C ALA A 495 22.47 12.87 -19.10
N ASP A 496 21.59 11.95 -19.53
CA ASP A 496 20.29 11.73 -18.88
C ASP A 496 20.48 11.09 -17.50
N VAL A 497 21.37 10.10 -17.42
CA VAL A 497 21.70 9.45 -16.14
C VAL A 497 22.41 10.42 -15.19
N ALA A 498 23.34 11.24 -15.70
CA ALA A 498 24.02 12.26 -14.90
C ALA A 498 23.04 13.27 -14.30
N ARG A 499 22.11 13.79 -15.12
CA ARG A 499 21.07 14.70 -14.64
C ARG A 499 20.22 14.06 -13.55
N TYR A 500 19.73 12.85 -13.80
CA TYR A 500 18.98 12.07 -12.84
C TYR A 500 19.75 11.88 -11.53
N ALA A 501 20.98 11.39 -11.62
CA ALA A 501 21.77 10.98 -10.47
C ALA A 501 22.24 12.19 -9.63
N CYS A 502 22.64 13.30 -10.26
CA CYS A 502 23.05 14.52 -9.57
C CYS A 502 21.85 15.13 -8.81
N ILE A 503 20.69 15.26 -9.45
CA ILE A 503 19.46 15.76 -8.79
C ILE A 503 19.13 14.88 -7.58
N HIS A 504 19.19 13.57 -7.71
CA HIS A 504 18.86 12.66 -6.60
C HIS A 504 19.86 12.77 -5.45
N ALA A 505 21.15 12.83 -5.71
CA ALA A 505 22.18 13.02 -4.69
C ALA A 505 22.03 14.38 -3.97
N ASP A 506 21.72 15.45 -4.71
CA ASP A 506 21.42 16.77 -4.14
C ASP A 506 20.15 16.76 -3.27
N MET A 507 19.10 16.08 -3.72
CA MET A 507 17.88 15.95 -2.90
C MET A 507 18.13 15.15 -1.62
N VAL A 508 18.92 14.09 -1.67
CA VAL A 508 19.34 13.38 -0.45
C VAL A 508 20.03 14.35 0.51
N ARG A 509 20.96 15.17 0.02
CA ARG A 509 21.67 16.14 0.84
C ARG A 509 20.76 17.20 1.46
N ARG A 510 19.83 17.77 0.68
CA ARG A 510 18.89 18.81 1.13
C ARG A 510 17.83 18.27 2.10
N LEU A 511 17.42 17.02 2.00
CA LEU A 511 16.38 16.42 2.83
C LEU A 511 16.85 16.10 4.26
N VAL A 512 18.14 16.05 4.52
CA VAL A 512 18.67 15.66 5.84
C VAL A 512 18.19 16.59 6.95
N GLU A 513 18.35 17.91 6.80
CA GLU A 513 17.98 18.85 7.86
C GLU A 513 16.46 18.88 8.12
N PRO A 514 15.57 19.02 7.10
CA PRO A 514 14.14 18.97 7.34
C PRO A 514 13.67 17.67 8.00
N LEU A 515 14.18 16.52 7.56
CA LEU A 515 13.82 15.24 8.16
C LEU A 515 14.35 15.08 9.58
N ARG A 516 15.54 15.59 9.87
CA ARG A 516 16.13 15.59 11.23
C ARG A 516 15.30 16.46 12.18
N GLU A 517 14.89 17.65 11.75
CA GLU A 517 14.03 18.54 12.51
C GLU A 517 12.68 17.87 12.82
N GLU A 518 12.04 17.25 11.81
CA GLU A 518 10.79 16.51 11.99
C GLU A 518 10.93 15.31 12.95
N LEU A 519 12.05 14.58 12.90
CA LEU A 519 12.34 13.48 13.83
C LEU A 519 12.53 13.98 15.26
N ASP A 520 13.20 15.13 15.45
CA ASP A 520 13.41 15.73 16.76
C ASP A 520 12.11 16.25 17.36
N GLU A 521 11.32 17.00 16.60
CA GLU A 521 9.99 17.47 16.98
C GLU A 521 9.06 16.31 17.36
N ALA A 522 9.15 15.21 16.62
CA ALA A 522 8.41 13.99 16.92
C ALA A 522 9.04 13.15 18.04
N SER A 523 10.18 13.54 18.64
CA SER A 523 10.93 12.74 19.62
C SER A 523 11.30 11.33 19.13
N LEU A 524 11.56 11.18 17.83
CA LEU A 524 11.92 9.92 17.16
C LEU A 524 13.42 9.81 16.86
N LEU A 525 14.18 10.89 17.09
CA LEU A 525 15.60 10.94 16.76
C LEU A 525 16.41 9.86 17.50
N GLY A 526 16.07 9.54 18.76
CA GLY A 526 16.73 8.45 19.50
C GLY A 526 16.48 7.07 18.88
N VAL A 527 15.25 6.77 18.45
CA VAL A 527 14.96 5.52 17.73
C VAL A 527 15.71 5.46 16.40
N PHE A 528 15.79 6.56 15.70
CA PHE A 528 16.53 6.69 14.45
C PHE A 528 18.03 6.43 14.65
N THR A 529 18.68 7.14 15.59
CA THR A 529 20.15 7.09 15.77
C THR A 529 20.63 5.83 16.48
N ASP A 530 19.86 5.31 17.46
CA ASP A 530 20.34 4.26 18.36
C ASP A 530 19.83 2.86 17.96
N VAL A 531 18.74 2.79 17.18
CA VAL A 531 18.13 1.52 16.78
C VAL A 531 18.22 1.30 15.27
N ASP A 532 17.59 2.16 14.44
CA ASP A 532 17.36 1.87 13.04
C ASP A 532 18.57 2.16 12.14
N MET A 533 19.32 3.26 12.36
CA MET A 533 20.52 3.53 11.56
C MET A 533 21.65 2.52 11.83
N PRO A 534 21.98 2.15 13.08
CA PRO A 534 22.95 1.08 13.34
C PRO A 534 22.53 -0.29 12.79
N HIS A 535 21.23 -0.48 12.56
CA HIS A 535 20.68 -1.72 12.02
C HIS A 535 20.91 -1.90 10.51
N VAL A 536 21.03 -0.80 9.74
CA VAL A 536 21.26 -0.84 8.29
C VAL A 536 22.46 -1.70 7.90
N PRO A 537 23.68 -1.49 8.44
CA PRO A 537 24.85 -2.31 8.09
C PRO A 537 24.74 -3.76 8.58
N VAL A 538 23.98 -4.04 9.64
CA VAL A 538 23.70 -5.41 10.10
C VAL A 538 22.94 -6.17 9.02
N LEU A 539 21.85 -5.59 8.52
CA LEU A 539 21.05 -6.19 7.45
C LEU A 539 21.85 -6.34 6.15
N ALA A 540 22.64 -5.35 5.80
CA ALA A 540 23.51 -5.43 4.63
C ALA A 540 24.47 -6.63 4.69
N ARG A 541 25.11 -6.86 5.85
CA ARG A 541 26.00 -8.02 6.06
C ARG A 541 25.25 -9.33 6.04
N MET A 542 24.09 -9.44 6.67
CA MET A 542 23.25 -10.64 6.64
C MET A 542 22.85 -11.01 5.19
N GLU A 543 22.48 -10.02 4.39
CA GLU A 543 22.16 -10.20 2.96
C GLU A 543 23.41 -10.62 2.15
N GLN A 544 24.56 -9.99 2.41
CA GLN A 544 25.84 -10.34 1.77
C GLN A 544 26.22 -11.80 2.05
N TRP A 545 26.06 -12.25 3.30
CA TRP A 545 26.45 -13.59 3.69
C TRP A 545 25.47 -14.63 3.17
N GLY A 546 24.16 -14.32 3.20
CA GLY A 546 23.12 -15.26 2.79
C GLY A 546 23.12 -16.54 3.59
N VAL A 547 22.42 -17.55 3.11
CA VAL A 547 22.25 -18.87 3.77
C VAL A 547 22.64 -19.99 2.84
N GLY A 548 23.41 -20.98 3.32
CA GLY A 548 23.75 -22.18 2.57
C GLY A 548 22.50 -23.00 2.22
N LEU A 549 22.45 -23.53 1.00
CA LEU A 549 21.32 -24.34 0.54
C LEU A 549 21.80 -25.65 -0.07
N ASP A 550 21.31 -26.77 0.46
CA ASP A 550 21.57 -28.09 -0.08
C ASP A 550 20.60 -28.42 -1.22
N ARG A 551 21.11 -28.43 -2.44
CA ARG A 551 20.34 -28.70 -3.65
C ARG A 551 19.87 -30.15 -3.74
N GLU A 552 20.64 -31.11 -3.26
CA GLU A 552 20.27 -32.52 -3.32
C GLU A 552 19.06 -32.82 -2.43
N VAL A 553 18.98 -32.15 -1.28
CA VAL A 553 17.79 -32.21 -0.39
C VAL A 553 16.57 -31.65 -1.09
N LEU A 554 16.69 -30.52 -1.78
CA LEU A 554 15.57 -29.92 -2.54
C LEU A 554 15.13 -30.80 -3.71
N ASP A 555 16.06 -31.36 -4.47
CA ASP A 555 15.75 -32.28 -5.60
C ASP A 555 15.08 -33.57 -5.10
N GLY A 556 15.44 -34.05 -3.91
CA GLY A 556 14.78 -35.15 -3.22
C GLY A 556 13.35 -34.79 -2.81
N LEU A 557 13.19 -33.61 -2.23
CA LEU A 557 11.89 -33.11 -1.77
C LEU A 557 10.94 -32.80 -2.95
N ASP A 558 11.45 -32.32 -4.07
CA ASP A 558 10.67 -32.13 -5.30
C ASP A 558 9.98 -33.42 -5.77
N ARG A 559 10.75 -34.51 -5.81
CA ARG A 559 10.22 -35.85 -6.19
C ARG A 559 9.18 -36.35 -5.19
N ASP A 560 9.44 -36.22 -3.89
CA ASP A 560 8.49 -36.62 -2.84
C ASP A 560 7.19 -35.84 -2.91
N LEU A 561 7.27 -34.50 -2.96
CA LEU A 561 6.09 -33.63 -3.01
C LEU A 561 5.29 -33.84 -4.31
N THR A 562 5.94 -34.05 -5.43
CA THR A 562 5.24 -34.35 -6.69
C THR A 562 4.40 -35.61 -6.56
N SER A 563 4.94 -36.67 -5.93
CA SER A 563 4.19 -37.91 -5.67
C SER A 563 3.03 -37.70 -4.69
N ARG A 564 3.28 -36.95 -3.58
CA ARG A 564 2.27 -36.67 -2.54
C ARG A 564 1.14 -35.76 -3.08
N ILE A 565 1.46 -34.79 -3.93
CA ILE A 565 0.47 -33.92 -4.59
C ILE A 565 -0.43 -34.75 -5.51
N ALA A 566 0.14 -35.63 -6.32
CA ALA A 566 -0.64 -36.52 -7.19
C ALA A 566 -1.56 -37.45 -6.37
N ALA A 567 -1.08 -37.98 -5.26
CA ALA A 567 -1.91 -38.80 -4.36
C ALA A 567 -3.03 -37.99 -3.69
N ALA A 568 -2.77 -36.74 -3.28
CA ALA A 568 -3.79 -35.86 -2.70
C ALA A 568 -4.84 -35.44 -3.76
N GLU A 569 -4.43 -35.20 -4.99
CA GLU A 569 -5.32 -34.92 -6.13
C GLU A 569 -6.25 -36.12 -6.42
N GLN A 570 -5.69 -37.31 -6.45
CA GLN A 570 -6.49 -38.53 -6.63
C GLN A 570 -7.49 -38.73 -5.49
N ALA A 571 -7.09 -38.44 -4.23
CA ALA A 571 -7.98 -38.49 -3.07
C ALA A 571 -9.17 -37.53 -3.19
N VAL A 572 -8.96 -36.34 -3.79
CA VAL A 572 -10.04 -35.40 -4.08
C VAL A 572 -10.98 -36.00 -5.14
N TYR A 573 -10.44 -36.56 -6.23
CA TYR A 573 -11.26 -37.18 -7.31
C TYR A 573 -12.04 -38.39 -6.79
N ASP A 574 -11.45 -39.23 -5.99
CA ASP A 574 -12.11 -40.37 -5.36
C ASP A 574 -13.25 -39.94 -4.43
N ALA A 575 -13.07 -38.86 -3.69
CA ALA A 575 -14.06 -38.32 -2.77
C ALA A 575 -15.22 -37.60 -3.47
N VAL A 576 -14.99 -37.01 -4.65
CA VAL A 576 -16.00 -36.33 -5.49
C VAL A 576 -16.65 -37.32 -6.47
N GLY A 577 -15.91 -38.34 -6.96
CA GLY A 577 -16.34 -39.30 -7.96
C GLY A 577 -16.05 -38.92 -9.43
N HIS A 578 -15.38 -37.78 -9.65
CA HIS A 578 -14.90 -37.32 -10.97
C HIS A 578 -13.71 -36.39 -10.83
N GLU A 579 -13.02 -36.09 -11.93
CA GLU A 579 -11.94 -35.10 -11.98
C GLU A 579 -12.48 -33.69 -11.76
N VAL A 580 -11.74 -32.90 -10.98
CA VAL A 580 -12.08 -31.54 -10.59
C VAL A 580 -10.85 -30.66 -10.68
N LYS A 581 -10.96 -29.43 -11.19
CA LYS A 581 -9.87 -28.47 -11.20
C LYS A 581 -9.70 -27.83 -9.81
N ILE A 582 -8.94 -28.49 -8.93
CA ILE A 582 -8.77 -28.11 -7.51
C ILE A 582 -8.22 -26.68 -7.35
N GLY A 583 -7.42 -26.18 -8.30
CA GLY A 583 -6.91 -24.83 -8.33
C GLY A 583 -7.94 -23.75 -8.74
N SER A 584 -9.17 -24.13 -9.14
CA SER A 584 -10.22 -23.18 -9.52
C SER A 584 -11.22 -22.95 -8.36
N PRO A 585 -11.22 -21.75 -7.72
CA PRO A 585 -12.16 -21.47 -6.63
C PRO A 585 -13.63 -21.58 -7.05
N GLN A 586 -13.95 -21.26 -8.30
CA GLN A 586 -15.32 -21.32 -8.83
C GLN A 586 -15.82 -22.77 -8.97
N GLU A 587 -14.98 -23.64 -9.54
CA GLU A 587 -15.28 -25.04 -9.72
C GLU A 587 -15.39 -25.77 -8.37
N LEU A 588 -14.44 -25.50 -7.45
CA LEU A 588 -14.52 -26.03 -6.09
C LEU A 588 -15.76 -25.55 -5.34
N SER A 589 -16.13 -24.27 -5.49
CA SER A 589 -17.36 -23.75 -4.86
C SER A 589 -18.59 -24.50 -5.35
N HIS A 590 -18.67 -24.81 -6.65
CA HIS A 590 -19.77 -25.61 -7.22
C HIS A 590 -19.78 -27.04 -6.66
N VAL A 591 -18.63 -27.71 -6.70
CA VAL A 591 -18.51 -29.09 -6.21
C VAL A 591 -18.85 -29.20 -4.72
N LEU A 592 -18.28 -28.34 -3.88
CA LEU A 592 -18.44 -28.43 -2.43
C LEU A 592 -19.86 -28.08 -1.97
N PHE A 593 -20.47 -27.03 -2.55
CA PHE A 593 -21.73 -26.47 -2.02
C PHE A 593 -22.96 -26.80 -2.83
N GLU A 594 -22.81 -27.20 -4.12
CA GLU A 594 -23.92 -27.56 -4.98
C GLU A 594 -24.02 -29.09 -5.24
N GLU A 595 -22.89 -29.79 -5.47
CA GLU A 595 -22.89 -31.23 -5.72
C GLU A 595 -22.87 -32.04 -4.41
N ILE A 596 -21.92 -31.76 -3.52
CA ILE A 596 -21.76 -32.48 -2.23
C ILE A 596 -22.75 -31.93 -1.19
N GLY A 597 -23.13 -30.64 -1.28
CA GLY A 597 -24.13 -30.04 -0.39
C GLY A 597 -23.58 -29.66 0.99
N LEU A 598 -22.30 -29.34 1.09
CA LEU A 598 -21.71 -28.86 2.34
C LEU A 598 -22.33 -27.52 2.82
N PRO A 599 -22.24 -27.19 4.12
CA PRO A 599 -22.65 -25.89 4.62
C PRO A 599 -21.95 -24.76 3.88
N ARG A 600 -22.73 -23.80 3.38
CA ARG A 600 -22.23 -22.69 2.57
C ARG A 600 -21.39 -21.74 3.42
N THR A 601 -20.23 -21.37 2.88
CA THR A 601 -19.33 -20.37 3.44
C THR A 601 -19.77 -18.95 3.08
N ARG A 602 -18.96 -17.94 3.41
CA ARG A 602 -19.23 -16.54 3.06
C ARG A 602 -19.34 -16.36 1.54
N LYS A 603 -20.39 -15.69 1.07
CA LYS A 603 -20.60 -15.38 -0.33
C LYS A 603 -19.69 -14.24 -0.80
N THR A 604 -19.05 -14.42 -1.94
CA THR A 604 -18.24 -13.42 -2.66
C THR A 604 -18.95 -13.00 -3.95
N LYS A 605 -18.37 -12.09 -4.73
CA LYS A 605 -18.90 -11.67 -6.04
C LYS A 605 -18.98 -12.83 -7.04
N THR A 606 -18.12 -13.85 -6.90
CA THR A 606 -17.93 -14.95 -7.86
C THR A 606 -18.43 -16.31 -7.34
N GLY A 607 -19.01 -16.39 -6.15
CA GLY A 607 -19.47 -17.62 -5.53
C GLY A 607 -19.22 -17.66 -4.01
N TYR A 608 -19.28 -18.83 -3.40
CA TYR A 608 -18.92 -19.01 -2.00
C TYR A 608 -17.39 -19.17 -1.88
N THR A 609 -16.79 -18.55 -0.85
CA THR A 609 -15.33 -18.69 -0.68
C THR A 609 -14.94 -20.10 -0.34
N THR A 610 -13.84 -20.55 -0.92
CA THR A 610 -13.22 -21.85 -0.66
C THR A 610 -11.83 -21.70 -0.02
N ASP A 611 -11.52 -20.54 0.56
CA ASP A 611 -10.24 -20.29 1.22
C ASP A 611 -10.00 -21.29 2.36
N ALA A 612 -8.75 -21.52 2.72
CA ALA A 612 -8.38 -22.50 3.75
C ALA A 612 -9.09 -22.22 5.08
N ASP A 613 -9.12 -20.94 5.51
CA ASP A 613 -9.79 -20.52 6.74
C ASP A 613 -11.31 -20.77 6.72
N ALA A 614 -11.94 -20.66 5.55
CA ALA A 614 -13.35 -20.93 5.38
C ALA A 614 -13.69 -22.44 5.31
N LEU A 615 -12.73 -23.26 4.85
CA LEU A 615 -12.86 -24.71 4.78
C LEU A 615 -12.46 -25.42 6.06
N GLU A 616 -11.55 -24.86 6.88
CA GLU A 616 -11.08 -25.47 8.10
C GLU A 616 -12.18 -25.92 9.08
N PRO A 617 -13.25 -25.12 9.34
CA PRO A 617 -14.38 -25.58 10.14
C PRO A 617 -15.15 -26.76 9.55
N LEU A 618 -15.02 -27.00 8.25
CA LEU A 618 -15.68 -28.07 7.52
C LEU A 618 -14.81 -29.32 7.34
N ARG A 619 -13.56 -29.32 7.90
CA ARG A 619 -12.56 -30.40 7.73
C ARG A 619 -13.14 -31.79 8.02
N ASN A 620 -13.95 -31.92 9.06
CA ASN A 620 -14.54 -33.17 9.47
C ASN A 620 -15.92 -33.44 8.86
N ALA A 621 -16.46 -32.53 8.05
CA ALA A 621 -17.78 -32.68 7.46
C ALA A 621 -17.82 -33.64 6.26
N HIS A 622 -16.71 -33.70 5.50
CA HIS A 622 -16.57 -34.60 4.36
C HIS A 622 -15.08 -34.84 4.03
N PRO A 623 -14.65 -36.06 3.66
CA PRO A 623 -13.24 -36.38 3.36
C PRO A 623 -12.60 -35.49 2.28
N VAL A 624 -13.39 -34.97 1.34
CA VAL A 624 -12.90 -34.07 0.27
C VAL A 624 -12.27 -32.80 0.84
N VAL A 625 -12.77 -32.29 1.98
CA VAL A 625 -12.28 -31.03 2.54
C VAL A 625 -10.84 -31.19 3.02
N GLU A 626 -10.57 -32.28 3.74
CA GLU A 626 -9.22 -32.58 4.20
C GLU A 626 -8.27 -32.84 3.01
N ALA A 627 -8.71 -33.58 2.01
CA ALA A 627 -7.91 -33.83 0.80
C ALA A 627 -7.57 -32.54 0.04
N ILE A 628 -8.51 -31.58 -0.08
CA ILE A 628 -8.28 -30.28 -0.70
C ILE A 628 -7.30 -29.45 0.12
N LEU A 629 -7.45 -29.39 1.44
CA LEU A 629 -6.55 -28.63 2.33
C LEU A 629 -5.13 -29.17 2.25
N ASN A 630 -4.96 -30.50 2.29
CA ASN A 630 -3.66 -31.17 2.13
C ASN A 630 -3.05 -30.89 0.75
N TRP A 631 -3.81 -31.05 -0.34
CA TRP A 631 -3.35 -30.74 -1.70
C TRP A 631 -2.86 -29.28 -1.81
N ARG A 632 -3.59 -28.33 -1.23
CA ARG A 632 -3.22 -26.91 -1.23
C ARG A 632 -1.94 -26.63 -0.45
N GLU A 633 -1.80 -27.23 0.71
CA GLU A 633 -0.57 -27.09 1.54
C GLU A 633 0.65 -27.58 0.76
N LEU A 634 0.59 -28.81 0.25
CA LEU A 634 1.69 -29.42 -0.51
C LEU A 634 2.03 -28.60 -1.76
N THR A 635 1.02 -28.21 -2.55
CA THR A 635 1.20 -27.42 -3.77
C THR A 635 1.78 -26.05 -3.48
N LYS A 636 1.32 -25.37 -2.42
CA LYS A 636 1.83 -24.07 -2.00
C LYS A 636 3.29 -24.16 -1.61
N ILE A 637 3.66 -25.14 -0.79
CA ILE A 637 5.06 -25.30 -0.34
C ILE A 637 5.95 -25.64 -1.53
N LYS A 638 5.53 -26.57 -2.40
CA LYS A 638 6.28 -26.93 -3.59
C LYS A 638 6.50 -25.71 -4.50
N SER A 639 5.46 -25.03 -4.90
CA SER A 639 5.54 -23.88 -5.83
C SER A 639 6.25 -22.66 -5.24
N THR A 640 6.12 -22.42 -3.93
CA THR A 640 6.71 -21.24 -3.29
C THR A 640 8.20 -21.42 -2.99
N TYR A 641 8.61 -22.63 -2.60
CA TYR A 641 9.98 -22.89 -2.12
C TYR A 641 10.74 -23.89 -2.97
N VAL A 642 10.20 -25.08 -3.18
CA VAL A 642 10.97 -26.17 -3.79
C VAL A 642 11.26 -25.90 -5.27
N ASP A 643 10.29 -25.36 -6.00
CA ASP A 643 10.45 -24.99 -7.41
C ASP A 643 11.27 -23.71 -7.61
N THR A 644 11.27 -22.80 -6.64
CA THR A 644 11.85 -21.46 -6.82
C THR A 644 13.26 -21.32 -6.24
N LEU A 645 13.53 -21.89 -5.06
CA LEU A 645 14.82 -21.77 -4.37
C LEU A 645 16.03 -22.21 -5.19
N PRO A 646 16.00 -23.31 -5.96
CA PRO A 646 17.13 -23.71 -6.78
C PRO A 646 17.58 -22.65 -7.79
N GLY A 647 16.62 -21.88 -8.34
CA GLY A 647 16.88 -20.78 -9.28
C GLY A 647 17.40 -19.50 -8.61
N GLN A 648 17.33 -19.42 -7.28
CA GLN A 648 17.78 -18.26 -6.49
C GLN A 648 19.15 -18.45 -5.85
N ILE A 649 19.73 -19.65 -5.99
CA ILE A 649 21.10 -19.89 -5.53
C ILE A 649 22.06 -19.03 -6.36
N ASN A 650 22.81 -18.17 -5.70
CA ASN A 650 23.85 -17.40 -6.35
C ASN A 650 24.98 -18.35 -6.78
N PRO A 651 25.32 -18.42 -8.08
CA PRO A 651 26.32 -19.38 -8.58
C PRO A 651 27.74 -19.09 -8.06
N GLN A 652 28.04 -17.86 -7.63
CA GLN A 652 29.34 -17.48 -7.09
C GLN A 652 29.52 -17.89 -5.64
N THR A 653 28.44 -17.78 -4.82
CA THR A 653 28.49 -18.06 -3.37
C THR A 653 27.94 -19.44 -3.02
N GLY A 654 27.16 -20.07 -3.89
CA GLY A 654 26.40 -21.29 -3.57
C GLY A 654 25.29 -21.09 -2.54
N ARG A 655 24.95 -19.83 -2.22
CA ARG A 655 24.03 -19.45 -1.14
C ARG A 655 22.81 -18.73 -1.67
N VAL A 656 21.75 -18.69 -0.88
CA VAL A 656 20.55 -17.87 -1.13
C VAL A 656 20.66 -16.58 -0.34
N HIS A 657 20.42 -15.47 -1.00
CA HIS A 657 20.47 -14.13 -0.43
C HIS A 657 19.08 -13.51 -0.46
N THR A 658 18.42 -13.51 0.70
CA THR A 658 17.14 -12.80 0.89
C THR A 658 17.36 -11.30 1.02
N VAL A 659 16.34 -10.50 0.75
CA VAL A 659 16.34 -9.05 0.99
C VAL A 659 15.57 -8.78 2.28
N PHE A 660 16.22 -8.23 3.28
CA PHE A 660 15.58 -7.76 4.50
C PHE A 660 15.11 -6.31 4.37
N SER A 661 13.94 -6.01 4.87
CA SER A 661 13.44 -4.63 4.98
C SER A 661 13.04 -4.30 6.40
N GLN A 662 13.52 -3.16 6.89
CA GLN A 662 13.14 -2.60 8.18
C GLN A 662 12.08 -1.48 8.06
N VAL A 663 11.69 -1.12 6.83
CA VAL A 663 10.78 -0.01 6.52
C VAL A 663 9.43 -0.46 5.95
N THR A 664 9.12 -1.76 5.99
CA THR A 664 7.86 -2.31 5.43
C THR A 664 6.79 -2.50 6.49
N ALA A 665 7.14 -3.10 7.62
CA ALA A 665 6.15 -3.43 8.66
C ALA A 665 5.89 -2.23 9.58
N ALA A 666 4.64 -1.84 9.73
CA ALA A 666 4.26 -0.70 10.56
C ALA A 666 4.54 -0.87 12.08
N THR A 667 4.95 -2.05 12.53
CA THR A 667 5.35 -2.36 13.91
C THR A 667 6.86 -2.31 14.14
N GLY A 668 7.66 -1.98 13.13
CA GLY A 668 9.13 -2.03 13.21
C GLY A 668 9.72 -3.42 12.96
N ARG A 669 8.90 -4.47 12.83
CA ARG A 669 9.39 -5.81 12.50
C ARG A 669 10.12 -5.84 11.16
N LEU A 670 11.13 -6.70 11.05
CA LEU A 670 11.77 -6.98 9.77
C LEU A 670 10.85 -7.80 8.88
N SER A 671 10.94 -7.58 7.59
CA SER A 671 10.39 -8.47 6.56
C SER A 671 11.50 -9.04 5.70
N SER A 672 11.29 -10.25 5.18
CA SER A 672 12.20 -10.96 4.28
C SER A 672 11.50 -11.17 2.94
N ASN A 673 12.17 -10.83 1.83
CA ASN A 673 11.62 -10.93 0.49
C ASN A 673 12.68 -11.53 -0.45
N ASP A 674 12.24 -12.11 -1.56
CA ASP A 674 13.10 -12.65 -2.62
C ASP A 674 14.27 -13.53 -2.16
N PRO A 675 14.02 -14.69 -1.48
CA PRO A 675 12.76 -15.28 -1.08
C PRO A 675 12.33 -14.85 0.33
N ASN A 676 11.03 -14.96 0.63
CA ASN A 676 10.56 -14.77 2.00
C ASN A 676 10.85 -16.01 2.85
N LEU A 677 11.94 -15.98 3.62
CA LEU A 677 12.37 -17.06 4.47
C LEU A 677 11.62 -17.12 5.81
N GLN A 678 11.00 -16.01 6.23
CA GLN A 678 10.23 -15.94 7.49
C GLN A 678 8.89 -16.69 7.42
N ASN A 679 8.41 -17.00 6.21
CA ASN A 679 7.12 -17.67 6.00
C ASN A 679 7.24 -19.20 5.80
N ILE A 680 8.43 -19.78 5.91
CA ILE A 680 8.60 -21.24 5.83
C ILE A 680 7.94 -21.87 7.06
N PRO A 681 6.94 -22.77 6.90
CA PRO A 681 6.18 -23.31 8.02
C PRO A 681 7.07 -24.03 9.05
N VAL A 682 6.83 -23.74 10.33
CA VAL A 682 7.60 -24.34 11.43
C VAL A 682 6.97 -25.65 11.92
N ARG A 683 5.63 -25.75 11.85
CA ARG A 683 4.87 -26.83 12.52
C ARG A 683 4.52 -27.99 11.60
N SER A 684 4.47 -27.78 10.30
CA SER A 684 4.14 -28.86 9.38
C SER A 684 5.36 -29.72 9.07
N GLU A 685 5.13 -31.02 8.89
CA GLU A 685 6.18 -31.97 8.48
C GLU A 685 6.91 -31.50 7.22
N VAL A 686 6.14 -31.03 6.23
CA VAL A 686 6.69 -30.59 4.93
C VAL A 686 7.51 -29.31 5.11
N GLY A 687 7.09 -28.38 5.96
CA GLY A 687 7.87 -27.19 6.31
C GLY A 687 9.21 -27.54 6.95
N GLN A 688 9.24 -28.53 7.85
CA GLN A 688 10.48 -29.03 8.45
C GLN A 688 11.41 -29.65 7.40
N LEU A 689 10.86 -30.37 6.42
CA LEU A 689 11.65 -30.92 5.30
C LEU A 689 12.29 -29.82 4.44
N VAL A 690 11.56 -28.72 4.16
CA VAL A 690 12.14 -27.54 3.47
C VAL A 690 13.26 -26.92 4.30
N ARG A 691 13.07 -26.78 5.62
CA ARG A 691 14.10 -26.24 6.52
C ARG A 691 15.39 -27.08 6.56
N ARG A 692 15.30 -28.40 6.34
CA ARG A 692 16.49 -29.26 6.22
C ARG A 692 17.41 -28.92 5.07
N ALA A 693 16.88 -28.28 4.01
CA ALA A 693 17.69 -27.82 2.89
C ALA A 693 18.59 -26.63 3.25
N PHE A 694 18.30 -25.89 4.32
CA PHE A 694 19.11 -24.77 4.77
C PHE A 694 20.20 -25.27 5.72
N VAL A 695 21.45 -25.20 5.28
CA VAL A 695 22.59 -25.82 5.92
C VAL A 695 23.68 -24.82 6.28
N ALA A 696 24.47 -25.16 7.31
CA ALA A 696 25.73 -24.48 7.54
C ALA A 696 26.73 -24.85 6.45
N SER A 697 27.33 -23.83 5.82
CA SER A 697 28.29 -24.05 4.75
C SER A 697 29.27 -22.87 4.69
N ASP A 698 30.50 -23.15 4.25
CA ASP A 698 31.54 -22.15 4.01
C ASP A 698 31.85 -21.26 5.24
N CYS A 699 31.85 -21.86 6.43
CA CYS A 699 32.15 -21.20 7.69
C CYS A 699 33.14 -22.05 8.53
N GLY A 700 34.38 -22.17 8.05
CA GLY A 700 35.43 -22.91 8.72
C GLY A 700 35.23 -24.44 8.77
N GLU A 701 35.84 -25.10 9.78
CA GLU A 701 35.82 -26.55 9.94
C GLU A 701 34.57 -26.98 10.75
N ASP A 702 33.86 -28.04 10.27
CA ASP A 702 32.64 -28.59 10.87
C ASP A 702 31.59 -27.50 11.20
N PRO A 703 31.11 -26.72 10.21
CA PRO A 703 30.20 -25.61 10.44
C PRO A 703 28.84 -26.11 10.97
N VAL A 704 28.26 -25.32 11.87
CA VAL A 704 26.96 -25.58 12.47
C VAL A 704 26.09 -24.31 12.45
N LEU A 705 24.79 -24.52 12.49
CA LEU A 705 23.81 -23.45 12.74
C LEU A 705 23.49 -23.44 14.25
N LEU A 706 23.48 -22.25 14.84
CA LEU A 706 23.00 -21.98 16.19
C LEU A 706 21.78 -21.10 16.08
N SER A 707 20.65 -21.54 16.61
CA SER A 707 19.43 -20.74 16.76
C SER A 707 19.27 -20.33 18.22
N ILE A 708 18.96 -19.07 18.46
CA ILE A 708 18.59 -18.55 19.78
C ILE A 708 17.30 -17.75 19.64
N ASP A 709 16.27 -18.19 20.39
CA ASP A 709 14.91 -17.64 20.34
C ASP A 709 14.55 -16.99 21.69
N TYR A 710 13.84 -15.88 21.64
CA TYR A 710 13.29 -15.28 22.85
C TYR A 710 12.07 -16.08 23.33
N SER A 711 12.15 -16.60 24.54
CA SER A 711 11.04 -17.30 25.16
C SER A 711 9.91 -16.33 25.51
N GLN A 712 8.86 -16.29 24.67
CA GLN A 712 7.62 -15.51 24.89
C GLN A 712 7.84 -14.00 25.11
N ILE A 713 8.68 -13.37 24.30
CA ILE A 713 9.06 -11.95 24.45
C ILE A 713 7.86 -11.02 24.57
N GLU A 714 6.82 -11.20 23.74
CA GLU A 714 5.63 -10.34 23.75
C GLU A 714 4.86 -10.38 25.08
N LEU A 715 4.76 -11.57 25.71
CA LEU A 715 4.14 -11.70 27.04
C LEU A 715 4.98 -11.09 28.15
N ARG A 716 6.30 -11.12 28.02
CA ARG A 716 7.23 -10.48 28.94
C ARG A 716 7.18 -8.95 28.81
N VAL A 717 7.09 -8.44 27.59
CA VAL A 717 6.84 -7.03 27.35
C VAL A 717 5.50 -6.61 27.94
N LEU A 718 4.43 -7.40 27.73
CA LEU A 718 3.12 -7.13 28.36
C LEU A 718 3.24 -7.09 29.90
N ALA A 719 3.88 -8.05 30.53
CA ALA A 719 4.08 -8.08 31.98
C ALA A 719 4.83 -6.83 32.50
N HIS A 720 5.77 -6.30 31.69
CA HIS A 720 6.48 -5.07 32.03
C HIS A 720 5.58 -3.83 31.91
N ILE A 721 4.92 -3.64 30.73
CA ILE A 721 4.17 -2.41 30.44
C ILE A 721 2.83 -2.32 31.16
N SER A 722 2.16 -3.46 31.42
CA SER A 722 0.90 -3.50 32.18
C SER A 722 1.11 -3.39 33.68
N GLU A 723 2.33 -3.60 34.15
CA GLU A 723 2.70 -3.63 35.57
C GLU A 723 1.96 -4.71 36.39
N ASP A 724 1.42 -5.71 35.72
CA ASP A 724 0.67 -6.78 36.40
C ASP A 724 1.57 -7.67 37.26
N GLU A 725 1.34 -7.65 38.58
CA GLU A 725 2.20 -8.34 39.51
C GLU A 725 2.10 -9.87 39.44
N GLU A 726 0.96 -10.44 39.06
CA GLU A 726 0.82 -11.88 38.92
C GLU A 726 1.58 -12.40 37.69
N LEU A 727 1.53 -11.66 36.56
CA LEU A 727 2.39 -11.95 35.40
C LEU A 727 3.87 -11.79 35.73
N ARG A 728 4.25 -10.70 36.41
CA ARG A 728 5.63 -10.43 36.83
C ARG A 728 6.17 -11.53 37.75
N LYS A 729 5.37 -11.97 38.75
CA LYS A 729 5.73 -13.08 39.66
C LYS A 729 5.93 -14.38 38.90
N ALA A 730 5.04 -14.73 37.98
CA ALA A 730 5.13 -15.95 37.18
C ALA A 730 6.43 -15.99 36.36
N PHE A 731 6.80 -14.89 35.68
CA PHE A 731 8.02 -14.81 34.89
C PHE A 731 9.29 -14.77 35.75
N ARG A 732 9.31 -14.04 36.88
CA ARG A 732 10.45 -14.02 37.82
C ARG A 732 10.71 -15.39 38.43
N ALA A 733 9.64 -16.16 38.69
CA ALA A 733 9.72 -17.51 39.18
C ALA A 733 10.00 -18.54 38.06
N ARG A 734 10.20 -18.11 36.80
CA ARG A 734 10.41 -19.00 35.65
C ARG A 734 9.37 -20.10 35.49
N LYS A 735 8.11 -19.79 35.81
CA LYS A 735 7.00 -20.69 35.63
C LYS A 735 6.55 -20.75 34.19
N ASP A 736 5.92 -21.85 33.77
CA ASP A 736 5.20 -21.93 32.52
C ASP A 736 4.00 -20.98 32.55
N ILE A 737 4.10 -19.85 31.87
CA ILE A 737 3.10 -18.79 31.89
C ILE A 737 1.71 -19.27 31.45
N HIS A 738 1.64 -20.21 30.51
CA HIS A 738 0.36 -20.74 30.03
C HIS A 738 -0.28 -21.64 31.10
N ARG A 739 0.54 -22.36 31.86
CA ARG A 739 0.08 -23.19 32.99
C ARG A 739 -0.34 -22.31 34.16
N ALA A 740 0.44 -21.29 34.48
CA ALA A 740 0.11 -20.32 35.51
C ALA A 740 -1.20 -19.57 35.18
N THR A 741 -1.37 -19.13 33.93
CA THR A 741 -2.63 -18.52 33.48
C THR A 741 -3.80 -19.49 33.59
N ALA A 742 -3.63 -20.74 33.19
CA ALA A 742 -4.68 -21.76 33.34
C ALA A 742 -5.08 -21.97 34.80
N ALA A 743 -4.10 -22.05 35.71
CA ALA A 743 -4.34 -22.18 37.15
C ALA A 743 -5.17 -20.99 37.69
N ASN A 744 -4.76 -19.76 37.36
CA ASN A 744 -5.42 -18.53 37.82
C ASN A 744 -6.84 -18.39 37.26
N VAL A 745 -7.01 -18.60 35.96
CA VAL A 745 -8.30 -18.40 35.27
C VAL A 745 -9.31 -19.49 35.60
N PHE A 746 -8.86 -20.75 35.62
CA PHE A 746 -9.75 -21.89 35.99
C PHE A 746 -9.86 -22.14 37.49
N LYS A 747 -9.14 -21.34 38.32
CA LYS A 747 -9.12 -21.45 39.78
C LYS A 747 -8.74 -22.88 40.22
N LYS A 748 -7.70 -23.45 39.61
CA LYS A 748 -7.14 -24.78 39.88
C LYS A 748 -5.75 -24.65 40.52
N ASP A 749 -5.34 -25.64 41.29
CA ASP A 749 -3.92 -25.74 41.65
C ASP A 749 -3.08 -26.00 40.38
N GLU A 750 -1.88 -25.42 40.29
CA GLU A 750 -1.00 -25.53 39.11
C GLU A 750 -0.67 -27.01 38.78
N ALA A 751 -0.64 -27.90 39.80
CA ALA A 751 -0.45 -29.34 39.61
C ALA A 751 -1.63 -30.02 38.90
N ASP A 752 -2.84 -29.51 39.08
CA ASP A 752 -4.08 -30.06 38.51
C ASP A 752 -4.42 -29.51 37.11
N VAL A 753 -3.62 -28.59 36.58
CA VAL A 753 -3.78 -28.03 35.24
C VAL A 753 -3.49 -29.10 34.20
N THR A 754 -4.50 -29.45 33.40
CA THR A 754 -4.37 -30.43 32.33
C THR A 754 -3.63 -29.85 31.09
N ALA A 755 -3.18 -30.72 30.19
CA ALA A 755 -2.57 -30.30 28.93
C ALA A 755 -3.57 -29.47 28.06
N GLU A 756 -4.87 -29.78 28.14
CA GLU A 756 -5.91 -29.06 27.45
C GLU A 756 -6.16 -27.68 28.07
N ASP A 757 -6.19 -27.58 29.41
CA ASP A 757 -6.27 -26.28 30.11
C ASP A 757 -5.11 -25.36 29.69
N ARG A 758 -3.89 -25.93 29.68
CA ARG A 758 -2.68 -25.21 29.25
C ARG A 758 -2.77 -24.77 27.77
N ARG A 759 -3.26 -25.63 26.87
CA ARG A 759 -3.45 -25.33 25.45
C ARG A 759 -4.44 -24.18 25.29
N ARG A 760 -5.60 -24.24 25.96
CA ARG A 760 -6.59 -23.18 25.98
C ARG A 760 -5.99 -21.86 26.50
N ALA A 761 -5.33 -21.87 27.64
CA ALA A 761 -4.67 -20.69 28.21
C ALA A 761 -3.63 -20.08 27.23
N LYS A 762 -2.91 -20.92 26.47
CA LYS A 762 -1.98 -20.45 25.44
C LYS A 762 -2.71 -19.66 24.34
N VAL A 763 -3.82 -20.16 23.83
CA VAL A 763 -4.65 -19.47 22.83
C VAL A 763 -5.16 -18.13 23.37
N PHE A 764 -5.59 -18.10 24.63
CA PHE A 764 -6.11 -16.89 25.25
C PHE A 764 -5.03 -15.87 25.57
N ASN A 765 -3.87 -16.28 26.07
CA ASN A 765 -2.72 -15.38 26.30
C ASN A 765 -2.37 -14.60 25.03
N PHE A 766 -2.26 -15.30 23.90
CA PHE A 766 -2.02 -14.64 22.63
C PHE A 766 -3.26 -13.89 22.10
N GLY A 767 -4.46 -14.43 22.32
CA GLY A 767 -5.71 -13.79 21.92
C GLY A 767 -5.92 -12.44 22.59
N VAL A 768 -5.62 -12.33 23.88
CA VAL A 768 -5.69 -11.06 24.62
C VAL A 768 -4.69 -10.04 24.11
N LEU A 769 -3.44 -10.47 23.82
CA LEU A 769 -2.42 -9.63 23.20
C LEU A 769 -2.89 -8.98 21.89
N TYR A 770 -3.55 -9.77 21.06
CA TYR A 770 -4.04 -9.31 19.75
C TYR A 770 -5.45 -8.72 19.75
N GLY A 771 -6.02 -8.47 20.95
CA GLY A 771 -7.36 -7.89 21.07
C GLY A 771 -8.48 -8.78 20.51
N LEU A 772 -8.31 -10.10 20.52
CA LEU A 772 -9.33 -11.05 20.06
C LEU A 772 -10.62 -10.88 20.86
N THR A 773 -11.75 -10.88 20.13
CA THR A 773 -13.08 -10.90 20.71
C THR A 773 -13.56 -12.33 20.94
N ALA A 774 -14.57 -12.52 21.81
CA ALA A 774 -15.20 -13.83 21.97
C ALA A 774 -15.72 -14.43 20.67
N PHE A 775 -16.20 -13.58 19.74
CA PHE A 775 -16.61 -14.01 18.39
C PHE A 775 -15.39 -14.53 17.58
N GLY A 776 -14.27 -13.81 17.59
CA GLY A 776 -13.06 -14.24 16.88
C GLY A 776 -12.51 -15.56 17.42
N MET A 777 -12.51 -15.73 18.76
CA MET A 777 -12.10 -16.98 19.40
C MET A 777 -13.04 -18.15 19.06
N SER A 778 -14.35 -17.92 19.10
CA SER A 778 -15.34 -18.91 18.76
C SER A 778 -15.18 -19.39 17.32
N THR A 779 -14.94 -18.48 16.38
CA THR A 779 -14.79 -18.82 14.97
C THR A 779 -13.48 -19.53 14.66
N ARG A 780 -12.38 -19.16 15.34
CA ARG A 780 -11.04 -19.70 15.06
C ARG A 780 -10.74 -21.02 15.77
N GLU A 781 -11.17 -21.13 17.03
CA GLU A 781 -10.80 -22.25 17.88
C GLU A 781 -11.98 -23.22 18.12
N GLY A 782 -13.16 -22.94 17.55
CA GLY A 782 -14.37 -23.77 17.74
C GLY A 782 -14.94 -23.76 19.17
N ILE A 783 -14.52 -22.79 20.01
CA ILE A 783 -15.00 -22.65 21.40
C ILE A 783 -16.37 -21.98 21.38
N PRO A 784 -17.36 -22.46 22.14
CA PRO A 784 -18.66 -21.77 22.29
C PRO A 784 -18.47 -20.31 22.73
N ARG A 785 -19.25 -19.41 22.15
CA ARG A 785 -19.08 -17.97 22.36
C ARG A 785 -19.23 -17.55 23.84
N ASP A 786 -20.18 -18.15 24.53
CA ASP A 786 -20.43 -17.94 25.96
C ASP A 786 -19.25 -18.40 26.82
N GLU A 787 -18.62 -19.52 26.46
CA GLU A 787 -17.39 -20.03 27.13
C GLU A 787 -16.21 -19.08 26.86
N ALA A 788 -16.07 -18.56 25.63
CA ALA A 788 -15.03 -17.60 25.29
C ALA A 788 -15.24 -16.25 26.03
N GLU A 789 -16.47 -15.76 26.14
CA GLU A 789 -16.81 -14.55 26.93
C GLU A 789 -16.48 -14.75 28.42
N ALA A 790 -16.90 -15.87 28.99
CA ALA A 790 -16.61 -16.20 30.41
C ALA A 790 -15.11 -16.30 30.69
N PHE A 791 -14.35 -16.86 29.74
CA PHE A 791 -12.90 -16.96 29.87
C PHE A 791 -12.21 -15.60 29.80
N ILE A 792 -12.60 -14.74 28.84
CA ILE A 792 -12.06 -13.37 28.73
C ILE A 792 -12.30 -12.60 30.03
N GLN A 793 -13.51 -12.72 30.59
CA GLN A 793 -13.81 -12.11 31.88
C GLN A 793 -12.92 -12.64 33.00
N ALA A 794 -12.79 -13.96 33.13
CA ALA A 794 -11.96 -14.59 34.14
C ALA A 794 -10.47 -14.24 33.99
N TYR A 795 -10.00 -14.05 32.76
CA TYR A 795 -8.65 -13.58 32.46
C TYR A 795 -8.40 -12.19 33.05
N PHE A 796 -9.31 -11.23 32.80
CA PHE A 796 -9.16 -9.86 33.30
C PHE A 796 -9.43 -9.77 34.81
N GLU A 797 -10.23 -10.67 35.41
CA GLU A 797 -10.31 -10.80 36.85
C GLU A 797 -8.99 -11.29 37.47
N ALA A 798 -8.27 -12.18 36.78
CA ALA A 798 -6.97 -12.68 37.22
C ALA A 798 -5.82 -11.67 36.98
N TYR A 799 -5.94 -10.85 35.95
CA TYR A 799 -4.93 -9.86 35.52
C TYR A 799 -5.55 -8.47 35.32
N PRO A 800 -6.03 -7.80 36.38
CA PRO A 800 -6.77 -6.53 36.25
C PRO A 800 -5.92 -5.39 35.70
N SER A 801 -4.62 -5.35 36.02
CA SER A 801 -3.72 -4.31 35.48
C SER A 801 -3.53 -4.41 33.96
N VAL A 802 -3.71 -5.60 33.39
CA VAL A 802 -3.69 -5.77 31.91
C VAL A 802 -4.90 -5.11 31.29
N GLN A 803 -6.09 -5.23 31.90
CA GLN A 803 -7.30 -4.56 31.42
C GLN A 803 -7.16 -3.03 31.49
N GLU A 804 -6.75 -2.51 32.65
CA GLU A 804 -6.53 -1.07 32.85
C GLU A 804 -5.53 -0.49 31.86
N TRP A 805 -4.41 -1.21 31.63
CA TRP A 805 -3.42 -0.83 30.64
C TRP A 805 -4.02 -0.78 29.22
N ARG A 806 -4.81 -1.78 28.81
CA ARG A 806 -5.44 -1.80 27.48
C ARG A 806 -6.36 -0.61 27.27
N GLU A 807 -7.23 -0.33 28.24
CA GLU A 807 -8.17 0.78 28.17
C GLU A 807 -7.44 2.11 28.09
N ARG A 808 -6.43 2.31 28.96
CA ARG A 808 -5.56 3.49 28.93
C ARG A 808 -4.83 3.65 27.61
N THR A 809 -4.22 2.59 27.09
CA THR A 809 -3.47 2.62 25.82
C THR A 809 -4.34 3.04 24.64
N VAL A 810 -5.58 2.54 24.56
CA VAL A 810 -6.52 2.93 23.51
C VAL A 810 -6.90 4.40 23.64
N GLU A 811 -7.20 4.89 24.86
CA GLU A 811 -7.59 6.28 25.06
C GLU A 811 -6.43 7.25 24.77
N GLU A 812 -5.25 6.99 25.31
CA GLU A 812 -4.06 7.79 25.04
C GLU A 812 -3.70 7.80 23.53
N SER A 813 -3.81 6.65 22.87
CA SER A 813 -3.57 6.57 21.41
C SER A 813 -4.63 7.36 20.62
N ARG A 814 -5.88 7.38 21.09
CA ARG A 814 -6.96 8.16 20.47
C ARG A 814 -6.72 9.68 20.60
N GLU A 815 -6.27 10.11 21.78
CA GLU A 815 -5.94 11.52 22.05
C GLU A 815 -4.75 11.98 21.24
N ARG A 816 -3.63 11.22 21.29
CA ARG A 816 -2.35 11.56 20.63
C ARG A 816 -2.38 11.35 19.12
N GLY A 817 -3.26 10.46 18.62
CA GLY A 817 -3.31 10.06 17.20
C GLY A 817 -2.32 8.97 16.80
N TYR A 818 -1.56 8.42 17.75
CA TYR A 818 -0.59 7.33 17.53
C TYR A 818 -0.45 6.44 18.77
N ALA A 819 0.00 5.20 18.54
CA ALA A 819 0.52 4.30 19.59
C ALA A 819 2.05 4.24 19.49
N GLU A 820 2.74 4.02 20.63
CA GLU A 820 4.20 4.03 20.69
C GLU A 820 4.78 2.84 21.46
N THR A 821 6.03 2.49 21.16
CA THR A 821 6.81 1.47 21.88
C THR A 821 7.49 2.07 23.12
N LEU A 822 8.13 1.21 23.94
CA LEU A 822 8.95 1.67 25.08
C LEU A 822 10.11 2.59 24.66
N LEU A 823 10.62 2.45 23.43
CA LEU A 823 11.69 3.29 22.89
C LEU A 823 11.18 4.51 22.13
N GLY A 824 9.83 4.67 22.01
CA GLY A 824 9.21 5.82 21.38
C GLY A 824 8.90 5.66 19.89
N ARG A 825 9.12 4.48 19.28
CA ARG A 825 8.70 4.22 17.89
C ARG A 825 7.19 4.38 17.77
N ARG A 826 6.71 5.13 16.76
CA ARG A 826 5.30 5.47 16.62
C ARG A 826 4.63 4.75 15.46
N ARG A 827 3.34 4.52 15.64
CA ARG A 827 2.41 4.14 14.58
C ARG A 827 1.19 5.06 14.62
N TYR A 828 0.99 5.83 13.56
CA TYR A 828 -0.13 6.77 13.45
C TYR A 828 -1.45 6.03 13.21
N MET A 829 -2.55 6.50 13.82
CA MET A 829 -3.82 5.79 13.90
C MET A 829 -5.04 6.71 13.74
N PRO A 830 -5.26 7.29 12.55
CA PRO A 830 -6.40 8.17 12.31
C PRO A 830 -7.76 7.46 12.54
N ASP A 831 -7.82 6.17 12.26
CA ASP A 831 -9.04 5.35 12.36
C ASP A 831 -9.58 5.16 13.79
N LEU A 832 -8.80 5.47 14.85
CA LEU A 832 -9.27 5.45 16.23
C LEU A 832 -10.41 6.46 16.49
N LYS A 833 -10.55 7.48 15.66
CA LYS A 833 -11.61 8.50 15.74
C LYS A 833 -12.79 8.21 14.81
N SER A 834 -12.77 7.11 14.06
CA SER A 834 -13.84 6.75 13.12
C SER A 834 -15.17 6.49 13.82
N ARG A 835 -16.25 7.02 13.25
CA ARG A 835 -17.63 6.72 13.69
C ARG A 835 -18.05 5.30 13.31
N ASN A 836 -17.43 4.73 12.29
CA ASN A 836 -17.65 3.34 11.92
C ASN A 836 -17.07 2.40 13.00
N ARG A 837 -17.95 1.72 13.72
CA ARG A 837 -17.57 0.82 14.82
C ARG A 837 -16.60 -0.27 14.39
N VAL A 838 -16.74 -0.82 13.18
CA VAL A 838 -15.88 -1.92 12.69
C VAL A 838 -14.46 -1.41 12.46
N VAL A 839 -14.32 -0.27 11.80
CA VAL A 839 -13.03 0.40 11.52
C VAL A 839 -12.37 0.79 12.85
N ARG A 840 -13.10 1.46 13.74
CA ARG A 840 -12.58 1.86 15.06
C ARG A 840 -12.12 0.67 15.89
N GLN A 841 -12.91 -0.40 15.99
CA GLN A 841 -12.51 -1.61 16.72
C GLN A 841 -11.28 -2.31 16.12
N ALA A 842 -11.10 -2.24 14.80
CA ALA A 842 -9.88 -2.72 14.16
C ALA A 842 -8.67 -1.87 14.58
N ALA A 843 -8.80 -0.53 14.58
CA ALA A 843 -7.77 0.40 15.03
C ALA A 843 -7.44 0.24 16.52
N GLU A 844 -8.43 0.01 17.39
CA GLU A 844 -8.25 -0.26 18.82
C GLU A 844 -7.39 -1.52 19.06
N ARG A 845 -7.61 -2.59 18.28
CA ARG A 845 -6.74 -3.79 18.33
C ARG A 845 -5.31 -3.50 17.93
N ILE A 846 -5.13 -2.68 16.90
CA ILE A 846 -3.80 -2.29 16.43
C ILE A 846 -3.10 -1.42 17.51
N ALA A 847 -3.83 -0.52 18.18
CA ALA A 847 -3.30 0.33 19.24
C ALA A 847 -2.79 -0.48 20.44
N ILE A 848 -3.52 -1.52 20.83
CA ILE A 848 -3.10 -2.45 21.91
C ILE A 848 -1.86 -3.26 21.50
N ASN A 849 -1.79 -3.66 20.24
CA ASN A 849 -0.74 -4.55 19.75
C ASN A 849 0.61 -3.84 19.52
N MET A 850 0.57 -2.56 19.10
CA MET A 850 1.77 -1.80 18.73
C MET A 850 2.80 -1.67 19.86
N PRO A 851 2.45 -1.29 21.11
CA PRO A 851 3.42 -1.20 22.20
C PRO A 851 4.12 -2.53 22.50
N ILE A 852 3.45 -3.66 22.30
CA ILE A 852 3.96 -4.99 22.59
C ILE A 852 4.88 -5.47 21.45
N GLN A 853 4.33 -5.59 20.24
CA GLN A 853 5.08 -6.11 19.09
C GLN A 853 6.21 -5.17 18.68
N GLY A 854 5.96 -3.86 18.70
CA GLY A 854 6.97 -2.89 18.34
C GLY A 854 8.14 -2.89 19.34
N THR A 855 7.86 -2.95 20.64
CA THR A 855 8.91 -3.06 21.65
C THR A 855 9.71 -4.36 21.51
N ALA A 856 9.04 -5.48 21.25
CA ALA A 856 9.74 -6.75 20.97
C ALA A 856 10.67 -6.61 19.76
N SER A 857 10.22 -5.94 18.70
CA SER A 857 11.04 -5.64 17.51
C SER A 857 12.23 -4.74 17.83
N ASP A 858 12.04 -3.70 18.64
CA ASP A 858 13.11 -2.79 19.04
C ASP A 858 14.18 -3.53 19.89
N ILE A 859 13.74 -4.43 20.80
CA ILE A 859 14.65 -5.30 21.60
C ILE A 859 15.52 -6.14 20.68
N ILE A 860 14.90 -6.79 19.67
CA ILE A 860 15.59 -7.67 18.72
C ILE A 860 16.61 -6.86 17.90
N LYS A 861 16.22 -5.71 17.36
CA LYS A 861 17.11 -4.84 16.57
C LYS A 861 18.32 -4.38 17.39
N LEU A 862 18.12 -3.91 18.62
CA LEU A 862 19.21 -3.54 19.52
C LEU A 862 20.14 -4.73 19.81
N ALA A 863 19.59 -5.92 20.04
CA ALA A 863 20.36 -7.13 20.23
C ALA A 863 21.21 -7.45 18.99
N MET A 864 20.59 -7.42 17.80
CA MET A 864 21.28 -7.67 16.54
C MET A 864 22.43 -6.68 16.31
N ASN A 865 22.20 -5.40 16.58
CA ASN A 865 23.24 -4.35 16.44
C ASN A 865 24.46 -4.62 17.33
N ARG A 866 24.22 -4.91 18.61
CA ARG A 866 25.31 -5.19 19.58
C ARG A 866 26.03 -6.52 19.30
N ILE A 867 25.30 -7.56 18.90
CA ILE A 867 25.88 -8.86 18.56
C ILE A 867 26.75 -8.74 17.31
N ASP A 868 26.25 -8.06 16.29
CA ASP A 868 26.98 -7.88 15.03
C ASP A 868 28.27 -7.09 15.24
N GLU A 869 28.24 -6.03 16.06
CA GLU A 869 29.44 -5.26 16.43
C GLU A 869 30.50 -6.17 17.11
N GLU A 870 30.10 -6.97 18.07
CA GLU A 870 31.03 -7.89 18.77
C GLU A 870 31.55 -9.01 17.86
N LEU A 871 30.70 -9.59 17.00
CA LEU A 871 31.14 -10.59 16.03
C LEU A 871 32.13 -9.99 15.02
N LEU A 872 31.92 -8.75 14.57
CA LEU A 872 32.88 -8.05 13.71
C LEU A 872 34.24 -7.82 14.39
N GLU A 873 34.25 -7.45 15.67
CA GLU A 873 35.50 -7.27 16.41
C GLU A 873 36.27 -8.61 16.55
N ARG A 874 35.55 -9.69 16.83
CA ARG A 874 36.11 -11.06 16.86
C ARG A 874 36.62 -11.51 15.49
N ARG A 875 35.93 -11.13 14.40
CA ARG A 875 36.38 -11.42 13.01
C ARG A 875 37.69 -10.73 12.68
N ARG A 876 37.93 -9.51 13.18
CA ARG A 876 39.26 -8.86 13.04
C ARG A 876 40.40 -9.67 13.67
N SER A 877 40.05 -10.51 14.65
CA SER A 877 40.98 -11.42 15.28
C SER A 877 40.98 -12.85 14.69
N GLY A 878 40.25 -13.07 13.57
CA GLY A 878 40.25 -14.30 12.80
C GLY A 878 39.05 -15.23 13.05
N ALA A 879 38.06 -14.86 13.88
CA ALA A 879 36.82 -15.61 14.04
C ALA A 879 35.99 -15.61 12.75
N LEU A 880 35.19 -16.65 12.54
CA LEU A 880 34.42 -16.86 11.32
C LEU A 880 32.91 -16.78 11.53
N ALA A 881 32.45 -16.79 12.77
CA ALA A 881 31.05 -16.76 13.12
C ALA A 881 30.31 -15.54 12.52
N ARG A 882 29.05 -15.74 12.13
CA ARG A 882 28.21 -14.72 11.50
C ARG A 882 26.74 -14.92 11.80
N MET A 883 25.98 -13.83 11.93
CA MET A 883 24.54 -13.84 12.00
C MET A 883 23.97 -13.83 10.58
N ILE A 884 23.11 -14.78 10.23
CA ILE A 884 22.66 -14.98 8.85
C ILE A 884 21.16 -14.78 8.65
N LEU A 885 20.33 -15.07 9.65
CA LEU A 885 18.88 -14.91 9.56
C LEU A 885 18.28 -14.37 10.84
N GLN A 886 17.19 -13.64 10.68
CA GLN A 886 16.23 -13.29 11.73
C GLN A 886 14.85 -13.78 11.30
N VAL A 887 14.18 -14.60 12.11
CA VAL A 887 12.88 -15.20 11.82
C VAL A 887 11.98 -15.07 13.05
N HIS A 888 10.95 -14.23 13.00
CA HIS A 888 10.08 -13.90 14.14
C HIS A 888 10.90 -13.37 15.35
N ASP A 889 11.03 -14.16 16.41
CA ASP A 889 11.77 -13.83 17.64
C ASP A 889 13.11 -14.58 17.74
N GLU A 890 13.53 -15.25 16.66
CA GLU A 890 14.68 -16.14 16.53
C GLU A 890 15.81 -15.46 15.74
N LEU A 891 17.05 -15.60 16.25
CA LEU A 891 18.28 -15.25 15.54
C LEU A 891 19.05 -16.52 15.18
N ILE A 892 19.48 -16.64 13.92
CA ILE A 892 20.25 -17.80 13.44
C ILE A 892 21.64 -17.36 13.08
N PHE A 893 22.60 -18.05 13.68
CA PHE A 893 24.03 -17.87 13.48
C PHE A 893 24.62 -19.08 12.74
N GLU A 894 25.63 -18.82 11.95
CA GLU A 894 26.47 -19.83 11.34
C GLU A 894 27.88 -19.70 11.91
N THR A 895 28.45 -20.81 12.41
CA THR A 895 29.71 -20.77 13.13
C THR A 895 30.46 -22.08 12.96
N PRO A 896 31.83 -22.07 12.96
CA PRO A 896 32.59 -23.28 13.17
C PRO A 896 32.23 -23.89 14.55
N ARG A 897 32.21 -25.20 14.63
CA ARG A 897 31.90 -25.88 15.92
C ARG A 897 32.86 -25.47 17.05
N ALA A 898 34.10 -25.12 16.70
CA ALA A 898 35.07 -24.64 17.67
C ALA A 898 34.72 -23.29 18.30
N GLU A 899 33.94 -22.43 17.60
CA GLU A 899 33.53 -21.10 18.07
C GLU A 899 32.11 -21.09 18.66
N LEU A 900 31.41 -22.26 18.68
CA LEU A 900 30.00 -22.35 19.05
C LEU A 900 29.71 -21.79 20.45
N ASP A 901 30.56 -22.16 21.44
CA ASP A 901 30.37 -21.71 22.83
C ASP A 901 30.60 -20.21 22.99
N ASP A 902 31.56 -19.65 22.24
CA ASP A 902 31.83 -18.21 22.23
C ASP A 902 30.64 -17.42 21.65
N VAL A 903 30.05 -17.89 20.54
CA VAL A 903 28.88 -17.25 19.92
C VAL A 903 27.66 -17.34 20.83
N ARG A 904 27.46 -18.49 21.47
CA ARG A 904 26.42 -18.73 22.46
C ARG A 904 26.52 -17.77 23.65
N GLU A 905 27.72 -17.55 24.18
CA GLU A 905 27.96 -16.62 25.28
C GLU A 905 27.64 -15.17 24.85
N VAL A 906 28.14 -14.76 23.69
CA VAL A 906 27.87 -13.42 23.14
C VAL A 906 26.36 -13.18 22.99
N ALA A 907 25.65 -14.11 22.33
CA ALA A 907 24.23 -13.96 22.10
C ALA A 907 23.44 -13.95 23.42
N LYS A 908 23.69 -14.87 24.34
CA LYS A 908 23.00 -14.91 25.65
C LYS A 908 23.21 -13.65 26.49
N ARG A 909 24.36 -13.03 26.38
CA ARG A 909 24.69 -11.80 27.10
C ARG A 909 24.04 -10.55 26.46
N LEU A 910 23.94 -10.49 25.12
CA LEU A 910 23.52 -9.31 24.41
C LEU A 910 22.06 -9.31 23.95
N MET A 911 21.42 -10.49 23.82
CA MET A 911 20.01 -10.57 23.48
C MET A 911 19.09 -9.90 24.52
N PRO A 912 19.33 -9.98 25.85
CA PRO A 912 18.63 -9.15 26.81
C PRO A 912 19.05 -7.68 26.67
N SER A 913 18.71 -7.04 25.56
CA SER A 913 19.23 -5.75 25.12
C SER A 913 18.69 -4.55 25.87
N ILE A 914 17.51 -4.69 26.51
CA ILE A 914 16.92 -3.69 27.42
C ILE A 914 16.53 -4.34 28.74
N GLU A 915 16.50 -3.56 29.82
CA GLU A 915 16.09 -4.00 31.13
C GLU A 915 14.55 -3.96 31.25
N LEU A 916 13.95 -5.13 31.45
CA LEU A 916 12.52 -5.26 31.74
C LEU A 916 12.31 -5.63 33.23
N ALA A 917 11.11 -5.41 33.75
CA ALA A 917 10.73 -5.84 35.10
C ALA A 917 10.74 -7.37 35.31
N VAL A 918 10.88 -8.13 34.23
CA VAL A 918 10.95 -9.60 34.17
C VAL A 918 12.15 -10.01 33.30
N PRO A 919 12.79 -11.18 33.59
CA PRO A 919 13.92 -11.63 32.80
C PRO A 919 13.49 -11.95 31.36
N LEU A 920 14.39 -11.74 30.39
CA LEU A 920 14.27 -12.23 29.01
C LEU A 920 14.99 -13.58 28.93
N ASP A 921 14.23 -14.67 29.03
CA ASP A 921 14.78 -16.03 28.88
C ASP A 921 14.91 -16.36 27.39
N LEU A 922 15.93 -17.19 27.09
CA LEU A 922 16.33 -17.58 25.75
C LEU A 922 16.34 -19.11 25.63
N ASP A 923 15.77 -19.61 24.52
CA ASP A 923 15.83 -21.02 24.14
C ASP A 923 16.84 -21.18 23.00
N GLU A 924 17.67 -22.22 23.05
CA GLU A 924 18.73 -22.47 22.07
C GLU A 924 18.59 -23.82 21.40
N LYS A 925 19.03 -23.89 20.15
CA LYS A 925 19.09 -25.13 19.37
C LYS A 925 20.31 -25.11 18.44
N VAL A 926 20.89 -26.28 18.20
CA VAL A 926 22.08 -26.44 17.35
C VAL A 926 21.85 -27.55 16.35
N GLY A 927 22.27 -27.38 15.12
CA GLY A 927 22.16 -28.43 14.09
C GLY A 927 23.08 -28.16 12.91
N ARG A 928 23.22 -29.14 12.02
CA ARG A 928 23.88 -28.92 10.72
C ARG A 928 22.98 -28.27 9.69
N SER A 929 21.68 -28.47 9.86
CA SER A 929 20.64 -27.81 9.04
C SER A 929 19.60 -27.17 9.93
N TRP A 930 18.87 -26.20 9.41
CA TRP A 930 17.81 -25.49 10.14
C TRP A 930 16.66 -26.43 10.57
N GLY A 931 16.35 -27.44 9.74
CA GLY A 931 15.30 -28.42 10.07
C GLY A 931 15.72 -29.52 11.05
N GLU A 932 17.01 -29.62 11.43
CA GLU A 932 17.57 -30.62 12.35
C GLU A 932 18.07 -30.02 13.67
N MET A 933 17.74 -28.77 13.93
CA MET A 933 18.11 -28.10 15.18
C MET A 933 17.34 -28.70 16.37
N GLU A 934 18.04 -29.14 17.41
CA GLU A 934 17.51 -29.67 18.65
C GLU A 934 17.91 -28.80 19.85
#